data_bb1466a79c401381af0835e721735d08
#
_entry.id   bb1466a79c401381af0835e721735d08
#
_cell.length_a   1.000
_cell.length_b   1.000
_cell.length_c   1.000
_cell.angle_alpha   90.00
_cell.angle_beta   90.00
_cell.angle_gamma   90.00
#
_symmetry.space_group_name_H-M   'P 1'
#
loop_
_entity.id
_entity.type
_entity.pdbx_description
1 polymer ?
#
loop_
_entity_poly.entity_id
_entity_poly.type
_entity_poly.pdbx_seq_one_letter_code
_entity_poly.pdbx_strand_id
1 'polypeptide(L)'
;MNKRSLRILEFNKILAMVNEYATSPMAKRRIDRMKPQRDIDVIRKLQEETNDALNRLNRHGNISFSGLRDIGASIKRLEVQGTLTSRELLDIAAVLQVAKAAKQYGDGSDLTEALASRNQEPVSQTTFDSLTERFNMLLPLEHISSEITRCILAENEFADDASSGLKNIRREIRLTNDKLHQQLDKIIKSDANRDQLQDSLITMRNGRYCIPVKQEYRSKFPGMIHDQSSTGSTLFIEPMAVVNLNNQIKELANEELLEIEKILESLSAQAAAYVSDIAYDLELLTDLDFIFAKAKFARATNSTRPIFNTDGIIDIRQGRHPLLEKHTVVPVDIRLGETYNLLIITGPNTGGKTVSLKTLGLFSLMGQAGLHIPAMEESRLAVFDDIFADIGDEQSIEQNLSTFSSHMSNIVYIVQHATPNTLCLFDEPGGGTDPVEGAALAVSILNFLKSMGARCMATTHYSELKTYALSSEGVENASCEFDVATLRPTYKLTIGIPGKSNAFAIASKLGLPDHIITSAKEQIDSDAIDMETLLADLEASKRSMEEDEKAIEAYKQEIKSLKESLQKKEENLDTKKAEILKKAREEAREIIEDAKDVADQTIRDYNKWRNNPHKADMHTMEEQRSKLRDKIKDYDKAGASQTQKQTSNHKASDFHIGDTVQVLSMGTRGTISKLPDSKGIAGVQMGILNSMLPISDLLIIPESTVSVNGTKQKYSGKRTGGDHTSVNKSMTFSPELNVMGKTVDEACFEIDKYLDDAVLAHISRVTIIHGKGTGALRKGIWQYLKKHPLVQSYRSGEFGEGEYGVTIVEL
;
A
#
# COMPACT_ATOMS: atom_id res chain seq x y z
N MET A 1 -21.76 -19.92 -11.39
CA MET A 1 -21.71 -18.48 -11.67
C MET A 1 -22.33 -18.16 -13.01
N ASN A 2 -23.26 -17.21 -13.04
CA ASN A 2 -24.00 -16.81 -14.25
C ASN A 2 -23.09 -16.07 -15.26
N LYS A 3 -23.05 -16.53 -16.52
CA LYS A 3 -22.24 -15.94 -17.59
C LYS A 3 -22.64 -14.49 -17.89
N ARG A 4 -23.94 -14.13 -17.76
CA ARG A 4 -24.43 -12.78 -17.98
C ARG A 4 -23.85 -11.82 -16.93
N SER A 5 -23.85 -12.21 -15.66
CA SER A 5 -23.27 -11.41 -14.57
C SER A 5 -21.78 -11.18 -14.73
N LEU A 6 -21.02 -12.20 -15.17
CA LEU A 6 -19.57 -12.04 -15.47
C LEU A 6 -19.33 -10.97 -16.53
N ARG A 7 -20.21 -10.86 -17.55
CA ARG A 7 -20.14 -9.84 -18.61
C ARG A 7 -20.55 -8.46 -18.10
N ILE A 8 -21.68 -8.37 -17.38
CA ILE A 8 -22.22 -7.11 -16.85
C ILE A 8 -21.25 -6.48 -15.85
N LEU A 9 -20.66 -7.30 -14.99
CA LEU A 9 -19.68 -6.87 -13.98
C LEU A 9 -18.25 -6.72 -14.56
N GLU A 10 -18.11 -6.92 -15.87
CA GLU A 10 -16.86 -6.69 -16.63
C GLU A 10 -15.66 -7.52 -16.11
N PHE A 11 -15.91 -8.71 -15.54
CA PHE A 11 -14.88 -9.59 -15.03
C PHE A 11 -13.87 -10.01 -16.12
N ASN A 12 -14.30 -10.14 -17.37
CA ASN A 12 -13.44 -10.40 -18.51
C ASN A 12 -12.37 -9.31 -18.73
N LYS A 13 -12.68 -8.04 -18.42
CA LYS A 13 -11.68 -6.96 -18.49
C LYS A 13 -10.61 -7.13 -17.42
N ILE A 14 -10.97 -7.59 -16.23
CA ILE A 14 -9.99 -7.91 -15.18
C ILE A 14 -9.08 -9.04 -15.62
N LEU A 15 -9.65 -10.11 -16.22
CA LEU A 15 -8.83 -11.19 -16.76
C LEU A 15 -7.85 -10.71 -17.83
N ALA A 16 -8.28 -9.80 -18.72
CA ALA A 16 -7.42 -9.18 -19.71
C ALA A 16 -6.27 -8.39 -19.06
N MET A 17 -6.54 -7.62 -18.01
CA MET A 17 -5.51 -6.90 -17.24
C MET A 17 -4.53 -7.88 -16.54
N VAL A 18 -5.01 -8.97 -15.97
CA VAL A 18 -4.13 -9.99 -15.36
C VAL A 18 -3.25 -10.65 -16.42
N ASN A 19 -3.78 -10.89 -17.63
CA ASN A 19 -3.06 -11.46 -18.76
C ASN A 19 -1.84 -10.64 -19.20
N GLU A 20 -1.86 -9.32 -18.99
CA GLU A 20 -0.70 -8.45 -19.29
C GLU A 20 0.52 -8.79 -18.43
N TYR A 21 0.31 -9.37 -17.24
CA TYR A 21 1.37 -9.74 -16.32
C TYR A 21 1.87 -11.18 -16.48
N ALA A 22 1.14 -12.02 -17.22
CA ALA A 22 1.58 -13.37 -17.56
C ALA A 22 2.53 -13.36 -18.76
N THR A 23 3.59 -14.14 -18.67
CA THR A 23 4.62 -14.20 -19.71
C THR A 23 4.33 -15.30 -20.73
N SER A 24 3.99 -16.50 -20.26
CA SER A 24 3.80 -17.68 -21.11
C SER A 24 2.40 -17.75 -21.74
N PRO A 25 2.30 -18.28 -22.97
CA PRO A 25 0.98 -18.50 -23.60
C PRO A 25 0.10 -19.49 -22.81
N MET A 26 0.71 -20.43 -22.08
CA MET A 26 -0.01 -21.40 -21.26
C MET A 26 -0.67 -20.74 -20.05
N ALA A 27 0.08 -19.89 -19.32
CA ALA A 27 -0.47 -19.13 -18.19
C ALA A 27 -1.58 -18.18 -18.65
N LYS A 28 -1.42 -17.53 -19.79
CA LYS A 28 -2.47 -16.68 -20.38
C LYS A 28 -3.76 -17.45 -20.67
N ARG A 29 -3.65 -18.62 -21.30
CA ARG A 29 -4.83 -19.50 -21.52
C ARG A 29 -5.48 -19.95 -20.21
N ARG A 30 -4.70 -20.13 -19.13
CA ARG A 30 -5.20 -20.48 -17.80
C ARG A 30 -5.95 -19.31 -17.16
N ILE A 31 -5.45 -18.10 -17.32
CA ILE A 31 -6.12 -16.86 -16.85
C ILE A 31 -7.45 -16.69 -17.61
N ASP A 32 -7.49 -16.84 -18.92
CA ASP A 32 -8.71 -16.72 -19.72
C ASP A 32 -9.81 -17.72 -19.30
N ARG A 33 -9.41 -18.87 -18.75
CA ARG A 33 -10.32 -19.92 -18.25
C ARG A 33 -10.63 -19.79 -16.76
N MET A 34 -10.06 -18.81 -16.08
CA MET A 34 -10.25 -18.62 -14.64
C MET A 34 -11.71 -18.29 -14.32
N LYS A 35 -12.25 -18.99 -13.31
CA LYS A 35 -13.64 -18.82 -12.86
C LYS A 35 -13.68 -18.66 -11.35
N PRO A 36 -14.63 -17.86 -10.84
CA PRO A 36 -14.89 -17.80 -9.40
C PRO A 36 -15.28 -19.17 -8.84
N GLN A 37 -14.70 -19.54 -7.74
CA GLN A 37 -14.94 -20.81 -7.02
C GLN A 37 -16.08 -20.63 -6.01
N ARG A 38 -16.67 -21.76 -5.55
CA ARG A 38 -17.75 -21.78 -4.54
C ARG A 38 -17.33 -22.43 -3.22
N ASP A 39 -16.24 -23.17 -3.26
CA ASP A 39 -15.66 -23.83 -2.09
C ASP A 39 -14.71 -22.87 -1.36
N ILE A 40 -14.98 -22.62 -0.07
CA ILE A 40 -14.20 -21.70 0.74
C ILE A 40 -12.76 -22.14 0.92
N ASP A 41 -12.50 -23.45 1.01
CA ASP A 41 -11.14 -23.95 1.22
C ASP A 41 -10.30 -23.80 -0.05
N VAL A 42 -10.92 -24.03 -1.22
CA VAL A 42 -10.29 -23.75 -2.52
C VAL A 42 -10.01 -22.25 -2.67
N ILE A 43 -10.96 -21.40 -2.30
CA ILE A 43 -10.80 -19.94 -2.36
C ILE A 43 -9.66 -19.49 -1.44
N ARG A 44 -9.62 -19.98 -0.21
CA ARG A 44 -8.56 -19.65 0.77
C ARG A 44 -7.19 -20.06 0.25
N LYS A 45 -7.08 -21.25 -0.32
CA LYS A 45 -5.83 -21.75 -0.94
C LYS A 45 -5.37 -20.85 -2.08
N LEU A 46 -6.28 -20.49 -3.00
CA LEU A 46 -5.96 -19.60 -4.13
C LEU A 46 -5.55 -18.20 -3.67
N GLN A 47 -6.19 -17.68 -2.61
CA GLN A 47 -5.85 -16.40 -1.99
C GLN A 47 -4.48 -16.46 -1.30
N GLU A 48 -4.17 -17.55 -0.62
CA GLU A 48 -2.89 -17.78 0.03
C GLU A 48 -1.75 -17.85 -0.97
N GLU A 49 -1.90 -18.63 -2.04
CA GLU A 49 -0.92 -18.71 -3.14
C GLU A 49 -0.62 -17.34 -3.74
N THR A 50 -1.66 -16.53 -3.97
CA THR A 50 -1.49 -15.16 -4.50
C THR A 50 -0.78 -14.24 -3.49
N ASN A 51 -1.11 -14.36 -2.20
CA ASN A 51 -0.50 -13.59 -1.12
C ASN A 51 0.99 -13.94 -0.95
N ASP A 52 1.31 -15.23 -0.96
CA ASP A 52 2.69 -15.68 -0.81
C ASP A 52 3.55 -15.28 -2.00
N ALA A 53 3.01 -15.36 -3.22
CA ALA A 53 3.67 -14.81 -4.41
C ALA A 53 3.90 -13.30 -4.29
N LEU A 54 2.92 -12.53 -3.78
CA LEU A 54 3.06 -11.09 -3.55
C LEU A 54 4.15 -10.79 -2.51
N ASN A 55 4.18 -11.55 -1.42
CA ASN A 55 5.19 -11.43 -0.37
C ASN A 55 6.59 -11.73 -0.92
N ARG A 56 6.72 -12.78 -1.76
CA ARG A 56 7.98 -13.09 -2.44
C ARG A 56 8.40 -11.98 -3.39
N LEU A 57 7.48 -11.42 -4.19
CA LEU A 57 7.77 -10.28 -5.07
C LEU A 57 8.27 -9.04 -4.31
N ASN A 58 7.76 -8.83 -3.10
CA ASN A 58 8.16 -7.70 -2.26
C ASN A 58 9.53 -7.94 -1.57
N ARG A 59 9.86 -9.19 -1.24
CA ARG A 59 11.10 -9.56 -0.55
C ARG A 59 12.26 -9.85 -1.51
N HIS A 60 11.98 -10.67 -2.55
CA HIS A 60 13.00 -11.20 -3.47
C HIS A 60 13.02 -10.48 -4.84
N GLY A 61 12.09 -9.54 -5.06
CA GLY A 61 11.98 -8.85 -6.35
C GLY A 61 11.23 -9.67 -7.40
N ASN A 62 11.39 -9.28 -8.67
CA ASN A 62 10.63 -9.88 -9.76
C ASN A 62 11.25 -11.22 -10.21
N ILE A 63 10.43 -12.25 -10.32
CA ILE A 63 10.76 -13.48 -11.04
C ILE A 63 10.47 -13.32 -12.54
N SER A 64 11.35 -13.86 -13.39
CA SER A 64 11.20 -13.84 -14.84
C SER A 64 10.86 -15.23 -15.38
N PHE A 65 9.77 -15.32 -16.13
CA PHE A 65 9.41 -16.51 -16.92
C PHE A 65 9.69 -16.30 -18.43
N SER A 66 10.57 -15.35 -18.76
CA SER A 66 11.02 -15.09 -20.14
C SER A 66 11.76 -16.33 -20.66
N GLY A 67 11.27 -16.90 -21.75
CA GLY A 67 11.81 -18.15 -22.25
C GLY A 67 10.93 -19.39 -22.00
N LEU A 68 9.88 -19.26 -21.19
CA LEU A 68 8.88 -20.32 -21.02
C LEU A 68 8.05 -20.46 -22.30
N ARG A 69 8.37 -21.47 -23.09
CA ARG A 69 7.74 -21.79 -24.38
C ARG A 69 6.71 -22.92 -24.24
N ASP A 70 5.76 -22.94 -25.17
CA ASP A 70 4.81 -24.07 -25.25
C ASP A 70 5.46 -25.23 -26.00
N ILE A 71 6.06 -26.13 -25.24
CA ILE A 71 6.72 -27.35 -25.75
C ILE A 71 5.84 -28.59 -25.68
N GLY A 72 4.54 -28.45 -25.49
CA GLY A 72 3.62 -29.58 -25.35
C GLY A 72 3.58 -30.50 -26.56
N ALA A 73 3.76 -29.97 -27.78
CA ALA A 73 3.89 -30.78 -29.01
C ALA A 73 5.21 -31.58 -29.05
N SER A 74 6.30 -30.93 -28.60
CA SER A 74 7.64 -31.56 -28.55
C SER A 74 7.67 -32.69 -27.51
N ILE A 75 7.03 -32.50 -26.34
CA ILE A 75 6.86 -33.57 -25.32
C ILE A 75 6.16 -34.76 -25.91
N LYS A 76 5.00 -34.60 -26.58
CA LYS A 76 4.28 -35.70 -27.21
C LYS A 76 5.11 -36.45 -28.27
N ARG A 77 6.00 -35.74 -28.97
CA ARG A 77 6.90 -36.34 -29.96
C ARG A 77 8.00 -37.13 -29.28
N LEU A 78 8.56 -36.64 -28.15
CA LEU A 78 9.54 -37.38 -27.37
C LEU A 78 8.96 -38.64 -26.71
N GLU A 79 7.68 -38.63 -26.27
CA GLU A 79 7.00 -39.78 -25.73
C GLU A 79 6.97 -40.99 -26.70
N VAL A 80 6.92 -40.72 -28.00
CA VAL A 80 6.97 -41.71 -29.07
C VAL A 80 8.38 -41.86 -29.67
N GLN A 81 9.39 -41.38 -28.97
CA GLN A 81 10.80 -41.43 -29.39
C GLN A 81 11.08 -40.76 -30.76
N GLY A 82 10.33 -39.74 -31.11
CA GLY A 82 10.51 -38.99 -32.34
C GLY A 82 11.63 -37.98 -32.21
N THR A 83 12.34 -37.71 -33.31
CA THR A 83 13.40 -36.69 -33.39
C THR A 83 12.80 -35.28 -33.43
N LEU A 84 13.37 -34.39 -32.67
CA LEU A 84 13.01 -32.98 -32.61
C LEU A 84 13.89 -32.14 -33.54
N THR A 85 13.37 -31.03 -33.98
CA THR A 85 14.12 -30.01 -34.72
C THR A 85 15.05 -29.21 -33.78
N SER A 86 16.03 -28.51 -34.36
CA SER A 86 16.93 -27.64 -33.61
C SER A 86 16.16 -26.59 -32.79
N ARG A 87 15.10 -25.99 -33.33
CA ARG A 87 14.24 -25.04 -32.64
C ARG A 87 13.53 -25.63 -31.44
N GLU A 88 12.92 -26.85 -31.62
CA GLU A 88 12.22 -27.52 -30.55
C GLU A 88 13.14 -27.89 -29.39
N LEU A 89 14.38 -28.33 -29.69
CA LEU A 89 15.41 -28.57 -28.68
C LEU A 89 15.83 -27.32 -27.96
N LEU A 90 16.03 -26.20 -28.66
CA LEU A 90 16.34 -24.93 -28.05
C LEU A 90 15.19 -24.42 -27.16
N ASP A 91 13.93 -24.63 -27.56
CA ASP A 91 12.78 -24.28 -26.75
C ASP A 91 12.74 -25.13 -25.45
N ILE A 92 13.09 -26.43 -25.51
CA ILE A 92 13.25 -27.28 -24.31
C ILE A 92 14.38 -26.74 -23.42
N ALA A 93 15.54 -26.45 -24.00
CA ALA A 93 16.66 -25.89 -23.25
C ALA A 93 16.28 -24.57 -22.55
N ALA A 94 15.52 -23.70 -23.23
CA ALA A 94 15.03 -22.46 -22.66
C ALA A 94 14.09 -22.69 -21.47
N VAL A 95 13.17 -23.67 -21.55
CA VAL A 95 12.30 -24.06 -20.44
C VAL A 95 13.10 -24.55 -19.24
N LEU A 96 14.10 -25.41 -19.45
CA LEU A 96 14.98 -25.92 -18.40
C LEU A 96 15.82 -24.82 -17.74
N GLN A 97 16.26 -23.82 -18.52
CA GLN A 97 16.93 -22.64 -17.96
C GLN A 97 15.99 -21.79 -17.09
N VAL A 98 14.72 -21.63 -17.50
CA VAL A 98 13.70 -20.99 -16.68
C VAL A 98 13.46 -21.79 -15.39
N ALA A 99 13.43 -23.12 -15.46
CA ALA A 99 13.30 -23.99 -14.29
C ALA A 99 14.47 -23.79 -13.31
N LYS A 100 15.70 -23.67 -13.84
CA LYS A 100 16.89 -23.35 -13.01
C LYS A 100 16.75 -22.01 -12.31
N ALA A 101 16.43 -20.96 -13.05
CA ALA A 101 16.26 -19.60 -12.51
C ALA A 101 15.13 -19.55 -11.50
N ALA A 102 13.99 -20.22 -11.77
CA ALA A 102 12.88 -20.28 -10.84
C ALA A 102 13.26 -21.01 -9.55
N LYS A 103 13.97 -22.13 -9.62
CA LYS A 103 14.46 -22.87 -8.45
C LYS A 103 15.37 -22.01 -7.59
N GLN A 104 16.35 -21.33 -8.19
CA GLN A 104 17.24 -20.40 -7.51
C GLN A 104 16.47 -19.26 -6.81
N TYR A 105 15.47 -18.69 -7.49
CA TYR A 105 14.58 -17.70 -6.88
C TYR A 105 13.81 -18.28 -5.67
N GLY A 106 13.36 -19.54 -5.78
CA GLY A 106 12.66 -20.25 -4.70
C GLY A 106 13.52 -20.42 -3.46
N ASP A 107 14.79 -20.73 -3.64
CA ASP A 107 15.78 -20.94 -2.57
C ASP A 107 16.29 -19.64 -1.95
N GLY A 108 16.01 -18.48 -2.56
CA GLY A 108 16.47 -17.17 -2.10
C GLY A 108 17.98 -16.93 -2.28
N SER A 109 18.65 -17.72 -3.12
CA SER A 109 20.10 -17.66 -3.35
C SER A 109 20.54 -16.35 -4.02
N ASP A 110 19.71 -15.76 -4.88
CA ASP A 110 19.98 -14.47 -5.53
C ASP A 110 20.15 -13.30 -4.55
N LEU A 111 19.47 -13.37 -3.40
CA LEU A 111 19.55 -12.35 -2.34
C LEU A 111 20.82 -12.53 -1.48
N THR A 112 21.23 -13.76 -1.24
CA THR A 112 22.44 -14.04 -0.47
C THR A 112 23.68 -13.56 -1.20
N GLU A 113 23.78 -13.68 -2.51
CA GLU A 113 24.87 -13.12 -3.31
C GLU A 113 24.84 -11.58 -3.38
N ALA A 114 23.64 -10.98 -3.54
CA ALA A 114 23.48 -9.53 -3.56
C ALA A 114 23.71 -8.87 -2.20
N LEU A 115 23.41 -9.53 -1.08
CA LEU A 115 23.66 -9.07 0.28
C LEU A 115 25.11 -9.31 0.73
N ALA A 116 25.71 -10.42 0.33
CA ALA A 116 27.13 -10.69 0.56
C ALA A 116 28.03 -9.62 -0.10
N SER A 117 27.64 -9.11 -1.27
CA SER A 117 28.32 -7.99 -1.93
C SER A 117 28.18 -6.65 -1.22
N ARG A 118 27.26 -6.52 -0.23
CA ARG A 118 26.99 -5.29 0.54
C ARG A 118 27.38 -5.35 2.02
N ASN A 119 28.11 -6.39 2.45
CA ASN A 119 28.52 -6.59 3.87
C ASN A 119 27.34 -6.52 4.87
N GLN A 120 26.14 -6.94 4.49
CA GLN A 120 25.00 -7.10 5.38
C GLN A 120 24.85 -8.57 5.76
N GLU A 121 24.56 -8.84 7.05
CA GLU A 121 24.35 -10.21 7.52
C GLU A 121 23.20 -10.89 6.75
N PRO A 122 23.36 -12.15 6.31
CA PRO A 122 22.35 -12.88 5.60
C PRO A 122 21.15 -13.13 6.53
N VAL A 123 20.01 -12.54 6.20
CA VAL A 123 18.73 -12.87 6.84
C VAL A 123 18.28 -14.24 6.31
N SER A 124 18.84 -15.30 6.89
CA SER A 124 18.42 -16.67 6.60
C SER A 124 17.13 -16.99 7.35
N GLN A 125 15.99 -16.58 6.80
CA GLN A 125 14.72 -17.21 7.10
C GLN A 125 14.11 -17.67 5.78
N THR A 126 14.38 -18.91 5.39
CA THR A 126 13.56 -19.67 4.44
C THR A 126 12.16 -19.73 5.03
N THR A 127 11.30 -18.79 4.69
CA THR A 127 9.89 -18.83 5.07
C THR A 127 9.24 -19.94 4.25
N PHE A 128 8.86 -21.02 4.94
CA PHE A 128 8.03 -22.07 4.35
C PHE A 128 6.66 -21.46 4.03
N ASP A 129 6.33 -21.34 2.76
CA ASP A 129 5.05 -20.85 2.26
C ASP A 129 4.38 -21.85 1.31
N SER A 130 3.18 -21.55 0.85
CA SER A 130 2.39 -22.42 -0.03
C SER A 130 3.05 -22.71 -1.39
N LEU A 131 4.05 -21.94 -1.79
CA LEU A 131 4.77 -22.07 -3.06
C LEU A 131 6.09 -22.83 -2.93
N THR A 132 6.62 -22.98 -1.72
CA THR A 132 7.93 -23.59 -1.47
C THR A 132 8.05 -24.97 -2.07
N GLU A 133 7.02 -25.81 -1.93
CA GLU A 133 6.99 -27.16 -2.49
C GLU A 133 7.12 -27.15 -4.01
N ARG A 134 6.40 -26.23 -4.71
CA ARG A 134 6.48 -26.11 -6.18
C ARG A 134 7.87 -25.74 -6.67
N PHE A 135 8.56 -24.85 -6.00
CA PHE A 135 9.93 -24.49 -6.34
C PHE A 135 10.91 -25.62 -6.10
N ASN A 136 10.75 -26.37 -5.00
CA ASN A 136 11.61 -27.49 -4.66
C ASN A 136 11.46 -28.68 -5.62
N MET A 137 10.27 -28.89 -6.16
CA MET A 137 9.97 -29.98 -7.11
C MET A 137 10.51 -29.72 -8.52
N LEU A 138 10.98 -28.52 -8.86
CA LEU A 138 11.59 -28.23 -10.15
C LEU A 138 12.90 -29.01 -10.35
N LEU A 139 13.04 -29.64 -11.51
CA LEU A 139 14.21 -30.42 -11.94
C LEU A 139 14.90 -29.74 -13.13
N PRO A 140 15.83 -28.82 -12.94
CA PRO A 140 16.44 -28.01 -14.02
C PRO A 140 17.18 -28.79 -15.11
N LEU A 141 17.50 -30.09 -14.91
CA LEU A 141 18.21 -30.98 -15.87
C LEU A 141 19.34 -30.27 -16.62
N GLU A 142 20.26 -29.61 -15.86
CA GLU A 142 21.31 -28.73 -16.39
C GLU A 142 22.19 -29.41 -17.43
N HIS A 143 22.42 -30.74 -17.29
CA HIS A 143 23.22 -31.51 -18.23
C HIS A 143 22.58 -31.54 -19.64
N ILE A 144 21.23 -31.63 -19.72
CA ILE A 144 20.50 -31.64 -21.00
C ILE A 144 20.50 -30.22 -21.62
N SER A 145 20.13 -29.20 -20.82
CA SER A 145 20.09 -27.82 -21.34
C SER A 145 21.46 -27.33 -21.79
N SER A 146 22.53 -27.70 -21.07
CA SER A 146 23.90 -27.35 -21.43
C SER A 146 24.38 -28.08 -22.69
N GLU A 147 24.06 -29.34 -22.84
CA GLU A 147 24.44 -30.12 -24.02
C GLU A 147 23.70 -29.66 -25.28
N ILE A 148 22.41 -29.32 -25.16
CA ILE A 148 21.66 -28.75 -26.28
C ILE A 148 22.27 -27.40 -26.72
N THR A 149 22.50 -26.49 -25.76
CA THR A 149 23.05 -25.15 -26.07
C THR A 149 24.52 -25.21 -26.51
N ARG A 150 25.26 -26.21 -26.11
CA ARG A 150 26.64 -26.47 -26.62
C ARG A 150 26.62 -26.88 -28.10
N CYS A 151 25.67 -27.76 -28.46
CA CYS A 151 25.60 -28.31 -29.83
C CYS A 151 24.88 -27.38 -30.81
N ILE A 152 23.82 -26.65 -30.34
CA ILE A 152 22.95 -25.83 -31.18
C ILE A 152 23.07 -24.37 -30.72
N LEU A 153 23.66 -23.51 -31.60
CA LEU A 153 23.89 -22.09 -31.31
C LEU A 153 22.63 -21.25 -31.61
N ALA A 154 21.95 -21.56 -32.70
CA ALA A 154 20.70 -20.94 -33.13
C ALA A 154 19.88 -21.88 -34.00
N GLU A 155 18.67 -21.51 -34.41
CA GLU A 155 17.87 -22.31 -35.34
C GLU A 155 18.64 -22.60 -36.63
N ASN A 156 18.88 -23.89 -36.91
CA ASN A 156 19.68 -24.40 -38.03
C ASN A 156 21.17 -24.04 -37.99
N GLU A 157 21.70 -23.57 -36.85
CA GLU A 157 23.11 -23.27 -36.67
C GLU A 157 23.71 -24.17 -35.59
N PHE A 158 24.65 -25.03 -35.99
CA PHE A 158 25.28 -26.00 -35.09
C PHE A 158 26.73 -25.62 -34.84
N ALA A 159 27.21 -25.83 -33.61
CA ALA A 159 28.62 -25.63 -33.28
C ALA A 159 29.52 -26.60 -34.06
N ASP A 160 30.69 -26.14 -34.44
CA ASP A 160 31.66 -26.99 -35.18
C ASP A 160 32.07 -28.25 -34.37
N ASP A 161 32.08 -28.12 -33.06
CA ASP A 161 32.43 -29.20 -32.12
C ASP A 161 31.22 -29.91 -31.51
N ALA A 162 30.02 -29.72 -32.11
CA ALA A 162 28.83 -30.43 -31.69
C ALA A 162 29.00 -31.96 -31.73
N SER A 163 29.71 -32.47 -32.74
CA SER A 163 30.26 -33.83 -32.79
C SER A 163 31.63 -33.87 -33.41
N SER A 164 32.37 -34.94 -33.14
CA SER A 164 33.67 -35.15 -33.80
C SER A 164 33.55 -35.36 -35.31
N GLY A 165 32.42 -35.96 -35.76
CA GLY A 165 32.06 -36.14 -37.17
C GLY A 165 31.87 -34.79 -37.87
N LEU A 166 31.01 -33.92 -37.31
CA LEU A 166 30.71 -32.59 -37.88
C LEU A 166 31.98 -31.73 -38.00
N LYS A 167 32.82 -31.77 -36.96
CA LYS A 167 34.11 -31.04 -36.97
C LYS A 167 35.03 -31.48 -38.09
N ASN A 168 35.12 -32.80 -38.32
CA ASN A 168 35.97 -33.34 -39.41
C ASN A 168 35.38 -33.00 -40.78
N ILE A 169 34.10 -33.18 -41.00
CA ILE A 169 33.41 -32.88 -42.25
C ILE A 169 33.56 -31.39 -42.59
N ARG A 170 33.31 -30.47 -41.67
CA ARG A 170 33.48 -29.03 -41.91
C ARG A 170 34.92 -28.64 -42.15
N ARG A 171 35.90 -29.32 -41.52
CA ARG A 171 37.33 -29.13 -41.81
C ARG A 171 37.63 -29.58 -43.22
N GLU A 172 37.12 -30.72 -43.66
CA GLU A 172 37.31 -31.21 -45.01
C GLU A 172 36.68 -30.33 -46.08
N ILE A 173 35.48 -29.82 -45.83
CA ILE A 173 34.80 -28.82 -46.69
C ILE A 173 35.69 -27.59 -46.86
N ARG A 174 36.24 -27.05 -45.76
CA ARG A 174 37.18 -25.90 -45.84
C ARG A 174 38.41 -26.21 -46.66
N LEU A 175 39.05 -27.32 -46.38
CA LEU A 175 40.27 -27.70 -47.09
C LEU A 175 40.00 -27.95 -48.59
N THR A 176 38.86 -28.55 -48.95
CA THR A 176 38.45 -28.81 -50.31
C THR A 176 38.11 -27.52 -51.07
N ASN A 177 37.41 -26.58 -50.37
CA ASN A 177 37.15 -25.25 -50.90
C ASN A 177 38.44 -24.49 -51.18
N ASP A 178 39.40 -24.52 -50.25
CA ASP A 178 40.70 -23.86 -50.42
C ASP A 178 41.43 -24.41 -51.65
N LYS A 179 41.44 -25.74 -51.84
CA LYS A 179 42.04 -26.41 -52.98
C LYS A 179 41.31 -25.97 -54.27
N LEU A 180 40.01 -25.91 -54.26
CA LEU A 180 39.16 -25.54 -55.37
C LEU A 180 39.45 -24.07 -55.78
N HIS A 181 39.47 -23.16 -54.81
CA HIS A 181 39.81 -21.75 -55.06
C HIS A 181 41.20 -21.59 -55.62
N GLN A 182 42.20 -22.30 -55.09
CA GLN A 182 43.57 -22.32 -55.65
C GLN A 182 43.60 -22.77 -57.08
N GLN A 183 42.84 -23.80 -57.49
CA GLN A 183 42.77 -24.28 -58.86
C GLN A 183 42.03 -23.26 -59.74
N LEU A 184 40.96 -22.68 -59.35
CA LEU A 184 40.20 -21.67 -60.09
C LEU A 184 41.06 -20.40 -60.28
N ASP A 185 41.75 -19.97 -59.21
CA ASP A 185 42.64 -18.84 -59.25
C ASP A 185 43.78 -19.01 -60.27
N LYS A 186 44.38 -20.24 -60.35
CA LYS A 186 45.38 -20.55 -61.35
C LYS A 186 44.85 -20.38 -62.77
N ILE A 187 43.60 -20.82 -63.01
CA ILE A 187 42.92 -20.70 -64.30
C ILE A 187 42.60 -19.24 -64.64
N ILE A 188 42.11 -18.46 -63.71
CA ILE A 188 41.73 -17.06 -63.92
C ILE A 188 42.94 -16.13 -64.10
N LYS A 189 44.04 -16.39 -63.35
CA LYS A 189 45.26 -15.56 -63.37
C LYS A 189 46.23 -15.95 -64.51
N SER A 190 45.91 -16.97 -65.30
CA SER A 190 46.68 -17.35 -66.44
C SER A 190 46.54 -16.30 -67.57
N ASP A 191 47.69 -15.74 -68.05
CA ASP A 191 47.70 -14.75 -69.16
C ASP A 191 47.05 -15.32 -70.39
N ALA A 192 47.13 -16.65 -70.63
CA ALA A 192 46.51 -17.31 -71.77
C ALA A 192 44.97 -17.31 -71.73
N ASN A 193 44.40 -17.17 -70.57
CA ASN A 193 42.91 -17.23 -70.40
C ASN A 193 42.30 -15.86 -70.21
N ARG A 194 43.05 -14.80 -69.96
CA ARG A 194 42.53 -13.48 -69.60
C ARG A 194 41.61 -12.89 -70.64
N ASP A 195 41.84 -12.98 -71.90
CA ASP A 195 41.02 -12.43 -73.01
C ASP A 195 39.74 -13.30 -73.21
N GLN A 196 39.73 -14.52 -72.75
CA GLN A 196 38.64 -15.53 -72.95
C GLN A 196 37.60 -15.50 -71.86
N LEU A 197 37.93 -14.94 -70.70
CA LEU A 197 36.98 -14.74 -69.58
C LEU A 197 36.22 -13.45 -69.79
N GLN A 198 34.91 -13.48 -69.37
CA GLN A 198 34.08 -12.27 -69.35
C GLN A 198 34.53 -11.35 -68.20
N ASP A 199 34.76 -11.99 -67.04
CA ASP A 199 35.27 -11.36 -65.83
C ASP A 199 36.26 -12.31 -65.12
N SER A 200 37.24 -11.76 -64.42
CA SER A 200 38.21 -12.57 -63.59
C SER A 200 37.65 -12.88 -62.20
N LEU A 201 36.41 -13.40 -62.12
CA LEU A 201 35.71 -13.69 -60.87
C LEU A 201 35.31 -15.17 -60.79
N ILE A 202 35.40 -15.72 -59.58
CA ILE A 202 34.79 -17.03 -59.27
C ILE A 202 33.32 -16.78 -58.93
N THR A 203 32.42 -17.53 -59.58
CA THR A 203 30.95 -17.41 -59.35
C THR A 203 30.41 -18.76 -58.96
N MET A 204 29.32 -18.74 -58.21
CA MET A 204 28.57 -19.96 -57.85
C MET A 204 27.29 -20.00 -58.69
N ARG A 205 27.05 -21.16 -59.36
CA ARG A 205 25.83 -21.45 -60.13
C ARG A 205 25.37 -22.87 -59.76
N ASN A 206 24.09 -22.99 -59.40
CA ASN A 206 23.48 -24.27 -59.02
C ASN A 206 24.28 -25.00 -57.92
N GLY A 207 24.88 -24.26 -56.96
CA GLY A 207 25.70 -24.80 -55.87
C GLY A 207 27.06 -25.30 -56.29
N ARG A 208 27.57 -24.85 -57.48
CA ARG A 208 28.90 -25.21 -57.99
C ARG A 208 29.74 -23.98 -58.32
N TYR A 209 30.98 -24.04 -58.07
CA TYR A 209 31.93 -23.00 -58.42
C TYR A 209 32.23 -23.02 -59.90
N CYS A 210 32.01 -21.92 -60.59
CA CYS A 210 32.11 -21.72 -62.03
C CYS A 210 32.93 -20.47 -62.34
N ILE A 211 33.45 -20.40 -63.58
CA ILE A 211 34.06 -19.22 -64.14
C ILE A 211 33.23 -18.67 -65.31
N PRO A 212 33.09 -17.33 -65.46
CA PRO A 212 32.34 -16.73 -66.56
C PRO A 212 33.23 -16.67 -67.82
N VAL A 213 32.90 -17.45 -68.81
CA VAL A 213 33.61 -17.54 -70.12
C VAL A 213 32.77 -16.91 -71.20
N LYS A 214 33.41 -16.16 -72.08
CA LYS A 214 32.71 -15.63 -73.28
C LYS A 214 32.31 -16.79 -74.18
N GLN A 215 31.12 -16.73 -74.75
CA GLN A 215 30.56 -17.82 -75.52
C GLN A 215 31.45 -18.26 -76.68
N GLU A 216 32.15 -17.36 -77.34
CA GLU A 216 33.08 -17.59 -78.48
C GLU A 216 34.25 -18.48 -78.13
N TYR A 217 34.65 -18.53 -76.85
CA TYR A 217 35.82 -19.30 -76.38
C TYR A 217 35.41 -20.61 -75.68
N ARG A 218 34.12 -21.03 -75.74
CA ARG A 218 33.67 -22.25 -75.16
C ARG A 218 34.54 -23.47 -75.42
N SER A 219 34.99 -23.64 -76.67
CA SER A 219 35.72 -24.81 -77.06
C SER A 219 37.13 -24.91 -76.40
N LYS A 220 37.61 -23.80 -75.88
CA LYS A 220 38.96 -23.71 -75.25
C LYS A 220 38.89 -24.00 -73.73
N PHE A 221 37.63 -24.08 -73.13
CA PHE A 221 37.43 -24.41 -71.72
C PHE A 221 36.73 -25.72 -71.58
N PRO A 222 37.40 -26.83 -71.45
CA PRO A 222 36.78 -28.09 -71.16
C PRO A 222 36.10 -28.07 -69.76
N GLY A 223 34.77 -28.28 -69.70
CA GLY A 223 34.03 -28.26 -68.49
C GLY A 223 32.54 -28.36 -68.72
N MET A 224 31.75 -28.37 -67.66
CA MET A 224 30.30 -28.41 -67.63
C MET A 224 29.73 -26.98 -67.58
N ILE A 225 28.69 -26.70 -68.43
CA ILE A 225 27.94 -25.45 -68.42
C ILE A 225 26.84 -25.59 -67.40
N HIS A 226 26.80 -24.75 -66.39
CA HIS A 226 25.76 -24.75 -65.33
C HIS A 226 24.74 -23.65 -65.53
N ASP A 227 25.12 -22.55 -66.22
CA ASP A 227 24.22 -21.43 -66.47
C ASP A 227 24.73 -20.58 -67.67
N GLN A 228 23.86 -19.72 -68.19
CA GLN A 228 24.13 -18.78 -69.27
C GLN A 228 23.56 -17.40 -68.94
N SER A 229 24.23 -16.30 -69.29
CA SER A 229 23.71 -14.96 -69.14
C SER A 229 22.44 -14.75 -69.94
N SER A 230 21.58 -13.82 -69.55
CA SER A 230 20.32 -13.50 -70.28
C SER A 230 20.50 -13.14 -71.75
N THR A 231 21.66 -12.61 -72.07
CA THR A 231 22.05 -12.25 -73.46
C THR A 231 22.70 -13.39 -74.22
N GLY A 232 22.98 -14.51 -73.60
CA GLY A 232 23.70 -15.64 -74.16
C GLY A 232 25.19 -15.44 -74.35
N SER A 233 25.74 -14.24 -74.10
CA SER A 233 27.16 -13.88 -74.39
C SER A 233 28.14 -14.46 -73.38
N THR A 234 27.68 -14.91 -72.16
CA THR A 234 28.58 -15.44 -71.13
C THR A 234 28.05 -16.82 -70.73
N LEU A 235 28.95 -17.78 -70.64
CA LEU A 235 28.67 -19.13 -70.12
C LEU A 235 29.34 -19.30 -68.75
N PHE A 236 28.60 -19.78 -67.80
CA PHE A 236 29.17 -20.14 -66.48
C PHE A 236 29.60 -21.58 -66.52
N ILE A 237 30.92 -21.76 -66.67
CA ILE A 237 31.53 -23.08 -66.88
C ILE A 237 32.17 -23.55 -65.60
N GLU A 238 31.89 -24.77 -65.22
CA GLU A 238 32.67 -25.53 -64.21
C GLU A 238 33.83 -26.21 -64.96
N PRO A 239 35.06 -25.74 -64.75
CA PRO A 239 36.25 -26.32 -65.42
C PRO A 239 36.43 -27.78 -65.00
N MET A 240 36.83 -28.67 -65.93
CA MET A 240 37.03 -30.08 -65.66
C MET A 240 38.04 -30.36 -64.54
N ALA A 241 38.96 -29.45 -64.33
CA ALA A 241 39.98 -29.52 -63.24
C ALA A 241 39.33 -29.39 -61.82
N VAL A 242 38.14 -28.83 -61.70
CA VAL A 242 37.48 -28.63 -60.38
C VAL A 242 36.20 -29.45 -60.21
N VAL A 243 35.74 -30.18 -61.25
CA VAL A 243 34.51 -31.02 -61.19
C VAL A 243 34.55 -32.00 -60.00
N ASN A 244 35.68 -32.71 -59.82
CA ASN A 244 35.82 -33.63 -58.69
C ASN A 244 35.78 -32.94 -57.33
N LEU A 245 36.37 -31.73 -57.21
CA LEU A 245 36.36 -30.96 -55.99
C LEU A 245 34.94 -30.43 -55.68
N ASN A 246 34.22 -29.91 -56.66
CA ASN A 246 32.82 -29.53 -56.53
C ASN A 246 31.93 -30.74 -56.17
N ASN A 247 32.16 -31.93 -56.77
CA ASN A 247 31.44 -33.14 -56.40
C ASN A 247 31.74 -33.51 -54.93
N GLN A 248 33.00 -33.49 -54.51
CA GLN A 248 33.43 -33.79 -53.14
C GLN A 248 32.80 -32.82 -52.17
N ILE A 249 32.75 -31.49 -52.47
CA ILE A 249 32.08 -30.49 -51.61
C ILE A 249 30.60 -30.84 -51.48
N LYS A 250 29.91 -31.26 -52.54
CA LYS A 250 28.50 -31.64 -52.49
C LYS A 250 28.28 -32.94 -51.73
N GLU A 251 29.16 -33.91 -51.83
CA GLU A 251 29.14 -35.13 -51.03
C GLU A 251 29.33 -34.82 -49.56
N LEU A 252 30.33 -34.00 -49.18
CA LEU A 252 30.58 -33.57 -47.82
C LEU A 252 29.44 -32.74 -47.25
N ALA A 253 28.77 -31.90 -48.06
CA ALA A 253 27.58 -31.15 -47.64
C ALA A 253 26.40 -32.09 -47.32
N ASN A 254 26.23 -33.18 -48.08
CA ASN A 254 25.24 -34.20 -47.75
C ASN A 254 25.62 -34.97 -46.49
N GLU A 255 26.90 -35.30 -46.30
CA GLU A 255 27.39 -35.95 -45.08
C GLU A 255 27.21 -35.03 -43.87
N GLU A 256 27.40 -33.71 -44.03
CA GLU A 256 27.12 -32.74 -42.98
C GLU A 256 25.63 -32.75 -42.55
N LEU A 257 24.68 -32.80 -43.49
CA LEU A 257 23.27 -32.92 -43.19
C LEU A 257 22.94 -34.22 -42.43
N LEU A 258 23.50 -35.34 -42.89
CA LEU A 258 23.29 -36.63 -42.20
C LEU A 258 23.89 -36.64 -40.79
N GLU A 259 25.02 -35.96 -40.60
CA GLU A 259 25.64 -35.87 -39.28
C GLU A 259 24.85 -34.96 -38.34
N ILE A 260 24.25 -33.86 -38.86
CA ILE A 260 23.36 -33.01 -38.13
C ILE A 260 22.12 -33.79 -37.70
N GLU A 261 21.55 -34.62 -38.58
CA GLU A 261 20.40 -35.47 -38.21
C GLU A 261 20.76 -36.44 -37.05
N LYS A 262 21.94 -37.05 -37.05
CA LYS A 262 22.39 -37.90 -35.93
C LYS A 262 22.57 -37.08 -34.63
N ILE A 263 23.08 -35.85 -34.71
CA ILE A 263 23.17 -34.99 -33.53
C ILE A 263 21.78 -34.70 -32.98
N LEU A 264 20.80 -34.31 -33.82
CA LEU A 264 19.44 -34.06 -33.41
C LEU A 264 18.77 -35.32 -32.81
N GLU A 265 19.00 -36.49 -33.42
CA GLU A 265 18.50 -37.78 -32.90
C GLU A 265 19.10 -38.10 -31.53
N SER A 266 20.39 -37.92 -31.35
CA SER A 266 21.09 -38.13 -30.09
C SER A 266 20.58 -37.21 -28.97
N LEU A 267 20.43 -35.88 -29.25
CA LEU A 267 19.94 -34.90 -28.31
C LEU A 267 18.45 -35.19 -27.97
N SER A 268 17.65 -35.57 -28.97
CA SER A 268 16.24 -35.93 -28.75
C SER A 268 16.12 -37.19 -27.89
N ALA A 269 16.95 -38.22 -28.10
CA ALA A 269 16.96 -39.44 -27.26
C ALA A 269 17.38 -39.14 -25.82
N GLN A 270 18.34 -38.22 -25.59
CA GLN A 270 18.69 -37.78 -24.26
C GLN A 270 17.54 -37.02 -23.58
N ALA A 271 16.84 -36.12 -24.29
CA ALA A 271 15.68 -35.42 -23.77
C ALA A 271 14.51 -36.38 -23.50
N ALA A 272 14.29 -37.37 -24.38
CA ALA A 272 13.23 -38.36 -24.22
C ALA A 272 13.36 -39.24 -22.95
N ALA A 273 14.61 -39.48 -22.48
CA ALA A 273 14.85 -40.18 -21.22
C ALA A 273 14.25 -39.47 -20.00
N TYR A 274 14.05 -38.16 -20.09
CA TYR A 274 13.52 -37.31 -19.00
C TYR A 274 12.22 -36.60 -19.40
N VAL A 275 11.49 -37.13 -20.35
CA VAL A 275 10.28 -36.49 -20.90
C VAL A 275 9.22 -36.20 -19.82
N SER A 276 9.06 -37.12 -18.86
CA SER A 276 8.13 -36.95 -17.73
C SER A 276 8.53 -35.78 -16.83
N ASP A 277 9.82 -35.63 -16.55
CA ASP A 277 10.34 -34.56 -15.70
C ASP A 277 10.21 -33.20 -16.40
N ILE A 278 10.52 -33.15 -17.72
CA ILE A 278 10.35 -31.94 -18.54
C ILE A 278 8.87 -31.52 -18.61
N ALA A 279 7.96 -32.49 -18.74
CA ALA A 279 6.51 -32.23 -18.76
C ALA A 279 6.03 -31.69 -17.41
N TYR A 280 6.52 -32.25 -16.31
CA TYR A 280 6.20 -31.81 -14.96
C TYR A 280 6.74 -30.41 -14.66
N ASP A 281 7.98 -30.12 -15.03
CA ASP A 281 8.57 -28.78 -14.93
C ASP A 281 7.76 -27.74 -15.73
N LEU A 282 7.32 -28.10 -16.94
CA LEU A 282 6.48 -27.21 -17.75
C LEU A 282 5.17 -26.86 -17.03
N GLU A 283 4.53 -27.86 -16.40
CA GLU A 283 3.29 -27.65 -15.63
C GLU A 283 3.54 -26.76 -14.40
N LEU A 284 4.57 -27.05 -13.60
CA LEU A 284 4.94 -26.26 -12.43
C LEU A 284 5.28 -24.82 -12.80
N LEU A 285 6.07 -24.60 -13.85
CA LEU A 285 6.42 -23.26 -14.32
C LEU A 285 5.21 -22.48 -14.84
N THR A 286 4.27 -23.19 -15.50
CA THR A 286 3.01 -22.58 -15.95
C THR A 286 2.15 -22.17 -14.76
N ASP A 287 2.09 -22.98 -13.71
CA ASP A 287 1.39 -22.65 -12.47
C ASP A 287 2.01 -21.47 -11.77
N LEU A 288 3.34 -21.44 -11.66
CA LEU A 288 4.07 -20.33 -11.05
C LEU A 288 3.85 -19.03 -11.85
N ASP A 289 3.98 -19.04 -13.17
CA ASP A 289 3.72 -17.85 -14.01
C ASP A 289 2.28 -17.33 -13.83
N PHE A 290 1.30 -18.25 -13.77
CA PHE A 290 -0.10 -17.92 -13.49
C PHE A 290 -0.29 -17.29 -12.11
N ILE A 291 0.30 -17.85 -11.06
CA ILE A 291 0.19 -17.33 -9.68
C ILE A 291 0.90 -15.98 -9.56
N PHE A 292 2.10 -15.88 -10.11
CA PHE A 292 2.86 -14.62 -10.09
C PHE A 292 2.22 -13.52 -10.96
N ALA A 293 1.49 -13.86 -12.02
CA ALA A 293 0.70 -12.88 -12.77
C ALA A 293 -0.39 -12.26 -11.90
N LYS A 294 -1.12 -13.05 -11.10
CA LYS A 294 -2.10 -12.55 -10.12
C LYS A 294 -1.44 -11.64 -9.08
N ALA A 295 -0.29 -12.04 -8.55
CA ALA A 295 0.45 -11.26 -7.56
C ALA A 295 1.00 -9.94 -8.13
N LYS A 296 1.53 -9.94 -9.36
CA LYS A 296 1.96 -8.72 -10.05
C LYS A 296 0.80 -7.76 -10.30
N PHE A 297 -0.36 -8.29 -10.71
CA PHE A 297 -1.59 -7.51 -10.83
C PHE A 297 -2.02 -6.91 -9.48
N ALA A 298 -2.02 -7.70 -8.40
CA ALA A 298 -2.34 -7.22 -7.05
C ALA A 298 -1.41 -6.07 -6.61
N ARG A 299 -0.10 -6.21 -6.84
CA ARG A 299 0.88 -5.14 -6.58
C ARG A 299 0.62 -3.89 -7.42
N ALA A 300 0.33 -4.08 -8.70
CA ALA A 300 0.06 -2.98 -9.62
C ALA A 300 -1.21 -2.21 -9.28
N THR A 301 -2.22 -2.86 -8.71
CA THR A 301 -3.51 -2.25 -8.31
C THR A 301 -3.59 -1.88 -6.82
N ASN A 302 -2.49 -2.05 -6.05
CA ASN A 302 -2.46 -1.88 -4.60
C ASN A 302 -3.57 -2.70 -3.90
N SER A 303 -3.74 -3.94 -4.34
CA SER A 303 -4.77 -4.85 -3.85
C SER A 303 -4.30 -5.62 -2.62
N THR A 304 -5.21 -5.88 -1.70
CA THR A 304 -4.98 -6.65 -0.48
C THR A 304 -5.78 -7.96 -0.49
N ARG A 305 -5.35 -8.91 0.32
CA ARG A 305 -6.04 -10.20 0.50
C ARG A 305 -7.35 -10.00 1.27
N PRO A 306 -8.53 -10.30 0.70
CA PRO A 306 -9.79 -10.27 1.46
C PRO A 306 -9.91 -11.49 2.39
N ILE A 307 -10.59 -11.29 3.53
CA ILE A 307 -10.92 -12.36 4.47
C ILE A 307 -12.26 -12.96 4.08
N PHE A 308 -12.27 -14.27 3.75
CA PHE A 308 -13.49 -14.96 3.34
C PHE A 308 -14.24 -15.59 4.52
N ASN A 309 -15.58 -15.49 4.48
CA ASN A 309 -16.50 -16.11 5.42
C ASN A 309 -17.68 -16.80 4.70
N THR A 310 -18.38 -17.67 5.43
CA THR A 310 -19.60 -18.37 4.99
C THR A 310 -20.88 -17.76 5.57
N ASP A 311 -20.76 -16.73 6.43
CA ASP A 311 -21.89 -16.12 7.16
C ASP A 311 -22.63 -15.09 6.30
N GLY A 312 -22.15 -14.85 5.09
CA GLY A 312 -22.72 -13.86 4.17
C GLY A 312 -22.36 -12.42 4.52
N ILE A 313 -21.29 -12.21 5.30
CA ILE A 313 -20.84 -10.88 5.74
C ILE A 313 -19.89 -10.28 4.72
N ILE A 314 -20.19 -9.08 4.29
CA ILE A 314 -19.34 -8.23 3.44
C ILE A 314 -19.00 -6.95 4.21
N ASP A 315 -17.70 -6.64 4.30
CA ASP A 315 -17.18 -5.39 4.86
C ASP A 315 -16.00 -4.94 3.99
N ILE A 316 -16.29 -4.15 2.96
CA ILE A 316 -15.28 -3.59 2.06
C ILE A 316 -14.91 -2.22 2.59
N ARG A 317 -13.62 -2.02 2.86
CA ARG A 317 -13.08 -0.77 3.39
C ARG A 317 -12.24 -0.09 2.31
N GLN A 318 -12.59 1.14 1.99
CA GLN A 318 -11.92 1.98 0.97
C GLN A 318 -11.69 1.25 -0.36
N GLY A 319 -12.72 0.54 -0.83
CA GLY A 319 -12.68 -0.18 -2.09
C GLY A 319 -12.60 0.76 -3.29
N ARG A 320 -11.65 0.52 -4.20
CA ARG A 320 -11.46 1.30 -5.44
C ARG A 320 -11.76 0.44 -6.65
N HIS A 321 -12.67 0.88 -7.50
CA HIS A 321 -13.03 0.11 -8.70
C HIS A 321 -11.82 -0.02 -9.64
N PRO A 322 -11.34 -1.24 -9.95
CA PRO A 322 -10.06 -1.46 -10.62
C PRO A 322 -10.00 -1.00 -12.08
N LEU A 323 -11.16 -0.82 -12.71
CA LEU A 323 -11.28 -0.34 -14.11
C LEU A 323 -11.35 1.19 -14.20
N LEU A 324 -11.36 1.90 -13.06
CA LEU A 324 -11.30 3.37 -13.04
C LEU A 324 -9.85 3.83 -12.84
N GLU A 325 -9.57 5.05 -13.24
CA GLU A 325 -8.25 5.65 -13.16
C GLU A 325 -7.83 5.83 -11.67
N LYS A 326 -6.64 5.34 -11.32
CA LYS A 326 -6.15 5.24 -9.93
C LYS A 326 -6.15 6.56 -9.15
N HIS A 327 -5.90 7.68 -9.84
CA HIS A 327 -5.77 8.99 -9.22
C HIS A 327 -7.10 9.71 -9.04
N THR A 328 -8.12 9.31 -9.78
CA THR A 328 -9.44 9.95 -9.78
C THR A 328 -10.51 9.12 -9.08
N VAL A 329 -10.28 7.81 -8.93
CA VAL A 329 -11.24 6.92 -8.27
C VAL A 329 -11.37 7.24 -6.79
N VAL A 330 -12.61 7.55 -6.36
CA VAL A 330 -12.93 7.75 -4.94
C VAL A 330 -13.18 6.40 -4.28
N PRO A 331 -12.55 6.12 -3.13
CA PRO A 331 -12.79 4.87 -2.41
C PRO A 331 -14.19 4.83 -1.80
N VAL A 332 -14.80 3.63 -1.81
CA VAL A 332 -16.12 3.38 -1.24
C VAL A 332 -16.04 2.34 -0.11
N ASP A 333 -16.82 2.57 0.95
CA ASP A 333 -17.02 1.61 2.03
C ASP A 333 -18.39 0.94 1.83
N ILE A 334 -18.42 -0.41 1.80
CA ILE A 334 -19.65 -1.18 1.57
C ILE A 334 -19.77 -2.24 2.66
N ARG A 335 -20.88 -2.21 3.40
CA ARG A 335 -21.20 -3.22 4.43
C ARG A 335 -22.51 -3.88 4.08
N LEU A 336 -22.60 -5.20 4.28
CA LEU A 336 -23.80 -6.00 4.03
C LEU A 336 -23.70 -7.33 4.77
N GLY A 337 -24.80 -7.84 5.32
CA GLY A 337 -24.89 -9.19 5.87
C GLY A 337 -24.63 -9.31 7.38
N GLU A 338 -24.26 -8.24 8.09
CA GLU A 338 -24.05 -8.25 9.54
C GLU A 338 -25.31 -7.81 10.29
N THR A 339 -25.82 -6.63 10.00
CA THR A 339 -27.04 -6.06 10.62
C THR A 339 -28.23 -6.02 9.64
N TYR A 340 -27.95 -5.98 8.35
CA TYR A 340 -28.95 -5.95 7.29
C TYR A 340 -28.51 -6.77 6.09
N ASN A 341 -29.49 -7.36 5.39
CA ASN A 341 -29.28 -8.18 4.20
C ASN A 341 -29.57 -7.46 2.88
N LEU A 342 -30.20 -6.29 2.97
CA LEU A 342 -30.58 -5.46 1.83
C LEU A 342 -30.07 -4.03 2.04
N LEU A 343 -29.29 -3.52 1.10
CA LEU A 343 -28.81 -2.14 1.07
C LEU A 343 -29.43 -1.40 -0.11
N ILE A 344 -30.14 -0.30 0.15
CA ILE A 344 -30.79 0.54 -0.85
C ILE A 344 -30.00 1.84 -1.00
N ILE A 345 -29.40 2.05 -2.18
CA ILE A 345 -28.60 3.25 -2.49
C ILE A 345 -29.45 4.27 -3.21
N THR A 346 -29.48 5.47 -2.69
CA THR A 346 -30.23 6.61 -3.23
C THR A 346 -29.28 7.74 -3.67
N GLY A 347 -29.79 8.69 -4.42
CA GLY A 347 -28.99 9.83 -4.91
C GLY A 347 -29.06 10.01 -6.43
N PRO A 348 -28.38 11.02 -7.01
CA PRO A 348 -28.40 11.28 -8.44
C PRO A 348 -27.69 10.17 -9.22
N ASN A 349 -28.08 9.95 -10.49
CA ASN A 349 -27.48 8.90 -11.33
C ASN A 349 -25.98 9.11 -11.56
N THR A 350 -25.53 10.35 -11.60
CA THR A 350 -24.12 10.72 -11.74
C THR A 350 -23.32 10.49 -10.45
N GLY A 351 -23.97 10.18 -9.31
CA GLY A 351 -23.34 10.07 -7.99
C GLY A 351 -22.48 8.83 -7.74
N GLY A 352 -22.42 7.87 -8.69
CA GLY A 352 -21.62 6.65 -8.53
C GLY A 352 -22.40 5.44 -8.01
N LYS A 353 -23.73 5.48 -7.99
CA LYS A 353 -24.61 4.36 -7.57
C LYS A 353 -24.26 3.05 -8.28
N THR A 354 -24.31 3.07 -9.63
CA THR A 354 -23.99 1.92 -10.49
C THR A 354 -22.55 1.44 -10.30
N VAL A 355 -21.60 2.36 -10.08
CA VAL A 355 -20.20 2.01 -9.81
C VAL A 355 -20.06 1.25 -8.49
N SER A 356 -20.79 1.65 -7.45
CA SER A 356 -20.78 0.94 -6.16
C SER A 356 -21.34 -0.48 -6.28
N LEU A 357 -22.45 -0.67 -7.03
CA LEU A 357 -22.98 -2.00 -7.36
C LEU A 357 -21.94 -2.87 -8.09
N LYS A 358 -21.34 -2.32 -9.17
CA LYS A 358 -20.31 -3.02 -9.93
C LYS A 358 -19.09 -3.34 -9.09
N THR A 359 -18.67 -2.44 -8.20
CA THR A 359 -17.53 -2.66 -7.29
C THR A 359 -17.77 -3.86 -6.39
N LEU A 360 -18.93 -3.93 -5.72
CA LEU A 360 -19.29 -5.04 -4.86
C LEU A 360 -19.31 -6.38 -5.61
N GLY A 361 -20.01 -6.42 -6.76
CA GLY A 361 -20.10 -7.62 -7.58
C GLY A 361 -18.76 -8.07 -8.13
N LEU A 362 -17.96 -7.14 -8.64
CA LEU A 362 -16.65 -7.42 -9.22
C LEU A 362 -15.65 -7.91 -8.14
N PHE A 363 -15.64 -7.28 -6.96
CA PHE A 363 -14.77 -7.72 -5.86
C PHE A 363 -15.11 -9.13 -5.38
N SER A 364 -16.41 -9.47 -5.30
CA SER A 364 -16.84 -10.82 -4.97
C SER A 364 -16.36 -11.83 -6.02
N LEU A 365 -16.47 -11.52 -7.31
CA LEU A 365 -15.96 -12.37 -8.39
C LEU A 365 -14.43 -12.49 -8.36
N MET A 366 -13.72 -11.38 -8.21
CA MET A 366 -12.25 -11.36 -8.12
C MET A 366 -11.76 -12.20 -6.94
N GLY A 367 -12.32 -11.94 -5.76
CA GLY A 367 -11.94 -12.64 -4.54
C GLY A 367 -12.17 -14.16 -4.65
N GLN A 368 -13.35 -14.59 -5.12
CA GLN A 368 -13.66 -16.01 -5.33
C GLN A 368 -12.81 -16.66 -6.42
N ALA A 369 -12.23 -15.89 -7.33
CA ALA A 369 -11.28 -16.39 -8.32
C ALA A 369 -9.81 -16.43 -7.82
N GLY A 370 -9.55 -16.06 -6.56
CA GLY A 370 -8.21 -16.02 -5.97
C GLY A 370 -7.40 -14.79 -6.35
N LEU A 371 -8.05 -13.71 -6.79
CA LEU A 371 -7.45 -12.41 -6.99
C LEU A 371 -7.61 -11.57 -5.71
N HIS A 372 -6.61 -10.78 -5.39
CA HIS A 372 -6.73 -9.75 -4.35
C HIS A 372 -7.61 -8.59 -4.86
N ILE A 373 -8.19 -7.83 -3.94
CA ILE A 373 -9.06 -6.70 -4.24
C ILE A 373 -8.41 -5.36 -3.88
N PRO A 374 -8.60 -4.30 -4.67
CA PRO A 374 -8.05 -2.97 -4.35
C PRO A 374 -8.89 -2.29 -3.25
N ALA A 375 -8.71 -2.76 -2.03
CA ALA A 375 -9.37 -2.31 -0.81
C ALA A 375 -8.35 -2.30 0.35
N MET A 376 -8.72 -1.74 1.51
CA MET A 376 -7.87 -1.81 2.71
C MET A 376 -7.78 -3.25 3.26
N GLU A 377 -6.70 -3.50 3.97
CA GLU A 377 -6.52 -4.73 4.74
C GLU A 377 -7.72 -4.98 5.68
N GLU A 378 -7.94 -6.25 6.05
CA GLU A 378 -9.08 -6.71 6.84
C GLU A 378 -10.46 -6.54 6.17
N SER A 379 -10.53 -6.19 4.89
CA SER A 379 -11.79 -6.25 4.14
C SER A 379 -12.31 -7.69 4.08
N ARG A 380 -13.61 -7.87 4.39
CA ARG A 380 -14.26 -9.19 4.44
C ARG A 380 -15.17 -9.38 3.24
N LEU A 381 -15.14 -10.56 2.65
CA LEU A 381 -16.03 -11.00 1.58
C LEU A 381 -16.70 -12.32 1.96
N ALA A 382 -17.95 -12.47 1.53
CA ALA A 382 -18.67 -13.74 1.64
C ALA A 382 -18.45 -14.61 0.40
N VAL A 383 -18.58 -15.93 0.57
CA VAL A 383 -18.61 -16.88 -0.53
C VAL A 383 -20.06 -16.99 -1.00
N PHE A 384 -20.30 -16.76 -2.30
CA PHE A 384 -21.62 -16.89 -2.92
C PHE A 384 -21.63 -18.03 -3.94
N ASP A 385 -22.74 -18.77 -4.00
CA ASP A 385 -22.97 -19.80 -5.02
C ASP A 385 -23.18 -19.18 -6.38
N ASP A 386 -23.94 -18.07 -6.43
CA ASP A 386 -24.14 -17.26 -7.61
C ASP A 386 -24.20 -15.77 -7.27
N ILE A 387 -23.81 -14.96 -8.23
CA ILE A 387 -23.88 -13.49 -8.18
C ILE A 387 -24.74 -13.08 -9.38
N PHE A 388 -25.87 -12.48 -9.12
CA PHE A 388 -26.76 -11.98 -10.15
C PHE A 388 -26.67 -10.46 -10.23
N ALA A 389 -26.70 -9.95 -11.45
CA ALA A 389 -26.67 -8.52 -11.72
C ALA A 389 -27.73 -8.15 -12.77
N ASP A 390 -28.54 -7.16 -12.43
CA ASP A 390 -29.40 -6.44 -13.34
C ASP A 390 -28.96 -4.97 -13.33
N ILE A 391 -27.95 -4.66 -14.16
CA ILE A 391 -27.23 -3.39 -14.19
C ILE A 391 -27.05 -2.95 -15.65
N GLY A 392 -27.39 -1.70 -15.94
CA GLY A 392 -27.14 -1.04 -17.23
C GLY A 392 -28.34 -0.98 -18.13
N ASP A 393 -28.43 0.09 -18.92
CA ASP A 393 -29.40 0.27 -19.98
C ASP A 393 -29.00 -0.59 -21.17
N GLU A 394 -29.77 -1.61 -21.51
CA GLU A 394 -29.63 -2.33 -22.79
C GLU A 394 -30.15 -1.43 -23.93
N GLN A 395 -29.44 -0.33 -24.23
CA GLN A 395 -29.68 0.51 -25.41
C GLN A 395 -29.13 -0.12 -26.69
N SER A 396 -29.31 -1.42 -26.86
CA SER A 396 -29.01 -2.06 -28.14
C SER A 396 -30.22 -1.90 -29.05
N ILE A 397 -30.05 -1.12 -30.07
CA ILE A 397 -31.04 -0.87 -31.16
C ILE A 397 -31.57 -2.17 -31.81
N GLU A 398 -30.92 -3.31 -31.54
CA GLU A 398 -31.23 -4.62 -32.13
C GLU A 398 -32.30 -5.43 -31.38
N GLN A 399 -32.67 -5.05 -30.13
CA GLN A 399 -33.73 -5.72 -29.37
C GLN A 399 -34.93 -4.78 -29.16
N ASN A 400 -35.99 -5.00 -29.95
CA ASN A 400 -37.30 -4.28 -29.92
C ASN A 400 -38.14 -4.50 -28.63
N LEU A 401 -37.55 -4.95 -27.51
CA LEU A 401 -38.23 -5.04 -26.23
C LEU A 401 -38.08 -3.71 -25.51
N SER A 402 -39.16 -3.20 -24.87
CA SER A 402 -39.03 -2.03 -24.01
C SER A 402 -38.03 -2.30 -22.89
N THR A 403 -37.29 -1.28 -22.46
CA THR A 403 -36.27 -1.36 -21.38
C THR A 403 -36.83 -2.08 -20.15
N PHE A 404 -38.10 -1.78 -19.78
CA PHE A 404 -38.79 -2.44 -18.66
C PHE A 404 -38.92 -3.96 -18.86
N SER A 405 -39.30 -4.44 -20.05
CA SER A 405 -39.50 -5.88 -20.28
C SER A 405 -38.18 -6.64 -20.20
N SER A 406 -37.12 -6.04 -20.65
CA SER A 406 -35.77 -6.61 -20.61
C SER A 406 -35.27 -6.80 -19.18
N HIS A 407 -35.36 -5.75 -18.36
CA HIS A 407 -35.03 -5.80 -16.93
C HIS A 407 -35.94 -6.81 -16.20
N MET A 408 -37.23 -6.76 -16.43
CA MET A 408 -38.18 -7.65 -15.78
C MET A 408 -37.93 -9.12 -16.11
N SER A 409 -37.61 -9.44 -17.36
CA SER A 409 -37.22 -10.81 -17.76
C SER A 409 -35.99 -11.30 -17.02
N ASN A 410 -34.98 -10.45 -16.80
CA ASN A 410 -33.80 -10.78 -16.03
C ASN A 410 -34.11 -10.93 -14.52
N ILE A 411 -34.93 -10.02 -13.98
CA ILE A 411 -35.39 -10.08 -12.58
C ILE A 411 -36.15 -11.38 -12.33
N VAL A 412 -37.09 -11.77 -13.22
CA VAL A 412 -37.81 -13.06 -13.14
C VAL A 412 -36.84 -14.22 -13.10
N TYR A 413 -35.84 -14.22 -13.97
CA TYR A 413 -34.81 -15.26 -13.95
C TYR A 413 -34.06 -15.27 -12.59
N ILE A 414 -33.67 -14.12 -12.06
CA ILE A 414 -32.98 -13.99 -10.76
C ILE A 414 -33.85 -14.57 -9.64
N VAL A 415 -35.11 -14.14 -9.55
CA VAL A 415 -36.08 -14.58 -8.54
C VAL A 415 -36.26 -16.11 -8.55
N GLN A 416 -36.27 -16.71 -9.73
CA GLN A 416 -36.43 -18.17 -9.91
C GLN A 416 -35.18 -18.97 -9.52
N HIS A 417 -33.98 -18.36 -9.57
CA HIS A 417 -32.70 -19.07 -9.37
C HIS A 417 -31.93 -18.62 -8.13
N ALA A 418 -32.39 -17.55 -7.46
CA ALA A 418 -31.76 -17.10 -6.24
C ALA A 418 -31.91 -18.11 -5.11
N THR A 419 -30.89 -18.20 -4.25
CA THR A 419 -30.81 -19.02 -3.05
C THR A 419 -30.44 -18.15 -1.86
N PRO A 420 -30.53 -18.63 -0.62
CA PRO A 420 -30.05 -17.87 0.54
C PRO A 420 -28.59 -17.43 0.44
N ASN A 421 -27.77 -18.19 -0.28
CA ASN A 421 -26.34 -17.89 -0.47
C ASN A 421 -26.05 -17.22 -1.83
N THR A 422 -26.89 -16.27 -2.21
CA THR A 422 -26.80 -15.54 -3.47
C THR A 422 -26.62 -14.04 -3.21
N LEU A 423 -25.79 -13.38 -4.03
CA LEU A 423 -25.68 -11.92 -4.09
C LEU A 423 -26.48 -11.40 -5.29
N CYS A 424 -27.44 -10.51 -5.02
CA CYS A 424 -28.31 -9.90 -6.04
C CYS A 424 -28.04 -8.39 -6.12
N LEU A 425 -27.74 -7.90 -7.31
CA LEU A 425 -27.41 -6.50 -7.59
C LEU A 425 -28.41 -5.92 -8.60
N PHE A 426 -29.14 -4.88 -8.21
CA PHE A 426 -30.18 -4.26 -9.03
C PHE A 426 -29.90 -2.77 -9.23
N ASP A 427 -29.86 -2.34 -10.47
CA ASP A 427 -29.78 -0.92 -10.82
C ASP A 427 -31.16 -0.43 -11.24
N GLU A 428 -31.77 0.41 -10.43
CA GLU A 428 -33.10 1.00 -10.61
C GLU A 428 -34.22 -0.04 -10.90
N PRO A 429 -34.40 -1.06 -10.03
CA PRO A 429 -35.45 -2.08 -10.23
C PRO A 429 -36.83 -1.42 -10.32
N GLY A 430 -37.64 -1.85 -11.29
CA GLY A 430 -38.94 -1.25 -11.57
C GLY A 430 -38.89 0.02 -12.44
N GLY A 431 -37.74 0.43 -12.91
CA GLY A 431 -37.58 1.55 -13.84
C GLY A 431 -38.21 1.27 -15.22
N GLY A 432 -38.59 2.34 -15.91
CA GLY A 432 -39.14 2.23 -17.29
C GLY A 432 -40.67 1.94 -17.40
N THR A 433 -41.41 1.99 -16.26
CA THR A 433 -42.88 1.92 -16.22
C THR A 433 -43.46 3.05 -15.38
N ASP A 434 -44.76 3.01 -15.07
CA ASP A 434 -45.36 3.95 -14.14
C ASP A 434 -44.61 3.94 -12.80
N PRO A 435 -44.26 5.11 -12.23
CA PRO A 435 -43.42 5.19 -11.04
C PRO A 435 -44.04 4.49 -9.82
N VAL A 436 -45.38 4.53 -9.65
CA VAL A 436 -46.05 3.92 -8.51
C VAL A 436 -46.05 2.39 -8.62
N GLU A 437 -46.37 1.88 -9.84
CA GLU A 437 -46.35 0.45 -10.11
C GLU A 437 -44.90 -0.09 -10.03
N GLY A 438 -43.94 0.65 -10.59
CA GLY A 438 -42.51 0.30 -10.57
C GLY A 438 -41.97 0.20 -9.14
N ALA A 439 -42.27 1.19 -8.31
CA ALA A 439 -41.85 1.20 -6.89
C ALA A 439 -42.48 0.03 -6.11
N ALA A 440 -43.79 -0.24 -6.31
CA ALA A 440 -44.49 -1.35 -5.66
C ALA A 440 -43.88 -2.72 -6.04
N LEU A 441 -43.60 -2.92 -7.33
CA LEU A 441 -42.92 -4.13 -7.82
C LEU A 441 -41.53 -4.27 -7.21
N ALA A 442 -40.72 -3.19 -7.22
CA ALA A 442 -39.37 -3.19 -6.66
C ALA A 442 -39.36 -3.58 -5.17
N VAL A 443 -40.24 -2.96 -4.36
CA VAL A 443 -40.38 -3.30 -2.93
C VAL A 443 -40.76 -4.78 -2.75
N SER A 444 -41.69 -5.28 -3.54
CA SER A 444 -42.16 -6.67 -3.46
C SER A 444 -41.03 -7.67 -3.83
N ILE A 445 -40.27 -7.40 -4.91
CA ILE A 445 -39.17 -8.24 -5.35
C ILE A 445 -38.06 -8.27 -4.28
N LEU A 446 -37.67 -7.09 -3.78
CA LEU A 446 -36.59 -6.96 -2.80
C LEU A 446 -36.97 -7.62 -1.46
N ASN A 447 -38.26 -7.47 -1.04
CA ASN A 447 -38.75 -8.11 0.16
C ASN A 447 -38.77 -9.65 0.02
N PHE A 448 -39.17 -10.17 -1.15
CA PHE A 448 -39.11 -11.60 -1.41
C PHE A 448 -37.69 -12.14 -1.31
N LEU A 449 -36.71 -11.52 -1.96
CA LEU A 449 -35.29 -11.92 -1.90
C LEU A 449 -34.70 -11.81 -0.48
N LYS A 450 -35.08 -10.75 0.25
CA LYS A 450 -34.72 -10.59 1.66
C LYS A 450 -35.28 -11.72 2.52
N SER A 451 -36.56 -12.08 2.35
CA SER A 451 -37.20 -13.17 3.10
C SER A 451 -36.57 -14.52 2.81
N MET A 452 -36.01 -14.72 1.64
CA MET A 452 -35.23 -15.89 1.27
C MET A 452 -33.85 -15.92 1.95
N GLY A 453 -33.35 -14.81 2.45
CA GLY A 453 -32.02 -14.69 3.07
C GLY A 453 -30.90 -14.30 2.10
N ALA A 454 -31.23 -13.99 0.85
CA ALA A 454 -30.24 -13.51 -0.13
C ALA A 454 -29.66 -12.15 0.28
N ARG A 455 -28.41 -11.88 -0.10
CA ARG A 455 -27.78 -10.57 0.06
C ARG A 455 -28.11 -9.71 -1.14
N CYS A 456 -28.70 -8.54 -0.91
CA CYS A 456 -29.16 -7.68 -1.99
C CYS A 456 -28.60 -6.25 -1.85
N MET A 457 -28.20 -5.66 -2.97
CA MET A 457 -27.89 -4.26 -3.09
C MET A 457 -28.65 -3.67 -4.28
N ALA A 458 -29.41 -2.62 -4.05
CA ALA A 458 -30.24 -2.01 -5.07
C ALA A 458 -30.03 -0.50 -5.12
N THR A 459 -30.07 0.10 -6.29
CA THR A 459 -30.10 1.55 -6.45
C THR A 459 -31.52 2.00 -6.77
N THR A 460 -31.88 3.20 -6.39
CA THR A 460 -33.18 3.76 -6.73
C THR A 460 -33.22 5.28 -6.69
N HIS A 461 -34.20 5.84 -7.37
CA HIS A 461 -34.61 7.24 -7.23
C HIS A 461 -36.02 7.37 -6.63
N TYR A 462 -36.72 6.24 -6.35
CA TYR A 462 -38.07 6.22 -5.76
C TYR A 462 -38.06 6.53 -4.30
N SER A 463 -38.98 7.42 -3.86
CA SER A 463 -39.13 7.80 -2.44
C SER A 463 -39.69 6.66 -1.60
N GLU A 464 -40.57 5.81 -2.19
CA GLU A 464 -41.17 4.64 -1.56
C GLU A 464 -40.14 3.63 -1.09
N LEU A 465 -39.06 3.42 -1.83
CA LEU A 465 -37.97 2.53 -1.42
C LEU A 465 -37.15 3.13 -0.29
N LYS A 466 -37.00 4.47 -0.22
CA LYS A 466 -36.35 5.14 0.93
C LYS A 466 -37.15 4.88 2.20
N THR A 467 -38.49 5.07 2.13
CA THR A 467 -39.41 4.84 3.24
C THR A 467 -39.42 3.36 3.64
N TYR A 468 -39.45 2.45 2.65
CA TYR A 468 -39.36 1.01 2.91
C TYR A 468 -38.12 0.65 3.70
N ALA A 469 -36.95 1.20 3.35
CA ALA A 469 -35.71 0.92 4.07
C ALA A 469 -35.69 1.51 5.49
N LEU A 470 -36.37 2.64 5.73
CA LEU A 470 -36.47 3.23 7.09
C LEU A 470 -37.45 2.45 8.00
N SER A 471 -38.45 1.80 7.40
CA SER A 471 -39.51 1.11 8.15
C SER A 471 -39.33 -0.39 8.30
N SER A 472 -38.32 -0.98 7.59
CA SER A 472 -38.18 -2.44 7.49
C SER A 472 -36.94 -2.92 8.17
N GLU A 473 -37.04 -3.83 9.12
CA GLU A 473 -35.91 -4.49 9.77
C GLU A 473 -35.05 -5.28 8.75
N GLY A 474 -33.74 -5.22 8.86
CA GLY A 474 -32.80 -5.92 7.97
C GLY A 474 -32.65 -5.27 6.59
N VAL A 475 -33.14 -4.03 6.44
CA VAL A 475 -32.93 -3.17 5.26
C VAL A 475 -32.23 -1.90 5.71
N GLU A 476 -31.26 -1.41 4.96
CA GLU A 476 -30.55 -0.18 5.28
C GLU A 476 -30.52 0.77 4.08
N ASN A 477 -30.57 2.06 4.33
CA ASN A 477 -30.38 3.09 3.34
C ASN A 477 -28.91 3.45 3.18
N ALA A 478 -28.53 3.86 1.97
CA ALA A 478 -27.28 4.53 1.70
C ALA A 478 -27.50 5.68 0.70
N SER A 479 -26.64 6.68 0.76
CA SER A 479 -26.66 7.79 -0.19
C SER A 479 -25.31 7.97 -0.86
N CYS A 480 -25.35 8.31 -2.15
CA CYS A 480 -24.18 8.86 -2.84
C CYS A 480 -24.15 10.37 -2.63
N GLU A 481 -23.11 10.84 -1.98
CA GLU A 481 -22.96 12.26 -1.64
C GLU A 481 -22.79 13.11 -2.91
N PHE A 482 -23.47 14.25 -2.96
CA PHE A 482 -23.39 15.20 -4.06
C PHE A 482 -23.11 16.60 -3.53
N ASP A 483 -22.06 17.22 -4.04
CA ASP A 483 -21.70 18.59 -3.64
C ASP A 483 -22.53 19.60 -4.44
N VAL A 484 -23.54 20.14 -3.78
CA VAL A 484 -24.40 21.19 -4.36
C VAL A 484 -23.64 22.48 -4.61
N ALA A 485 -22.52 22.75 -3.89
CA ALA A 485 -21.74 23.95 -4.10
C ALA A 485 -20.97 23.94 -5.42
N THR A 486 -20.40 22.82 -5.79
CA THR A 486 -19.63 22.65 -7.03
C THR A 486 -20.44 22.03 -8.17
N LEU A 487 -21.67 21.57 -7.93
CA LEU A 487 -22.49 20.75 -8.83
C LEU A 487 -21.77 19.49 -9.32
N ARG A 488 -20.94 18.89 -8.47
CA ARG A 488 -20.20 17.66 -8.79
C ARG A 488 -20.49 16.55 -7.79
N PRO A 489 -20.55 15.29 -8.25
CA PRO A 489 -20.62 14.16 -7.36
C PRO A 489 -19.29 14.03 -6.59
N THR A 490 -19.37 13.71 -5.30
CA THR A 490 -18.20 13.36 -4.50
C THR A 490 -17.84 11.89 -4.64
N TYR A 491 -18.75 11.07 -5.17
CA TYR A 491 -18.67 9.60 -5.30
C TYR A 491 -18.53 8.85 -3.97
N LYS A 492 -18.71 9.54 -2.85
CA LYS A 492 -18.65 8.93 -1.52
C LYS A 492 -20.00 8.28 -1.20
N LEU A 493 -19.97 7.03 -0.72
CA LEU A 493 -21.14 6.31 -0.24
C LEU A 493 -21.27 6.45 1.27
N THR A 494 -22.40 6.99 1.74
CA THR A 494 -22.72 7.11 3.18
C THR A 494 -23.85 6.15 3.51
N ILE A 495 -23.60 5.16 4.38
CA ILE A 495 -24.57 4.15 4.79
C ILE A 495 -25.39 4.66 5.98
N GLY A 496 -26.67 4.31 6.05
CA GLY A 496 -27.59 4.62 7.15
C GLY A 496 -28.38 5.91 6.96
N ILE A 497 -28.26 6.60 5.81
CA ILE A 497 -29.04 7.80 5.48
C ILE A 497 -29.46 7.74 4.02
N PRO A 498 -30.75 7.92 3.70
CA PRO A 498 -31.21 8.08 2.34
C PRO A 498 -30.78 9.44 1.77
N GLY A 499 -30.38 9.48 0.51
CA GLY A 499 -29.99 10.71 -0.16
C GLY A 499 -31.16 11.65 -0.43
N LYS A 500 -30.86 12.95 -0.39
CA LYS A 500 -31.78 14.02 -0.75
C LYS A 500 -31.95 14.12 -2.27
N SER A 501 -33.12 14.61 -2.66
CA SER A 501 -33.38 15.10 -3.99
C SER A 501 -32.83 16.54 -4.12
N ASN A 502 -31.78 16.74 -4.87
CA ASN A 502 -31.15 18.08 -5.04
C ASN A 502 -31.63 18.79 -6.33
N ALA A 503 -32.73 18.33 -6.95
CA ALA A 503 -33.20 18.83 -8.25
C ALA A 503 -33.42 20.35 -8.25
N PHE A 504 -34.07 20.88 -7.23
CA PHE A 504 -34.34 22.34 -7.14
C PHE A 504 -33.09 23.16 -6.90
N ALA A 505 -32.17 22.68 -6.06
CA ALA A 505 -30.91 23.36 -5.81
C ALA A 505 -30.01 23.36 -7.05
N ILE A 506 -29.99 22.26 -7.77
CA ILE A 506 -29.29 22.14 -9.06
C ILE A 506 -29.91 23.08 -10.11
N ALA A 507 -31.25 23.07 -10.25
CA ALA A 507 -31.97 23.89 -11.21
C ALA A 507 -31.74 25.40 -10.94
N SER A 508 -31.82 25.84 -9.68
CA SER A 508 -31.52 27.24 -9.28
C SER A 508 -30.09 27.63 -9.68
N LYS A 509 -29.11 26.78 -9.41
CA LYS A 509 -27.72 27.07 -9.77
C LYS A 509 -27.44 27.07 -11.27
N LEU A 510 -28.19 26.27 -12.04
CA LEU A 510 -28.13 26.27 -13.50
C LEU A 510 -28.85 27.48 -14.11
N GLY A 511 -29.50 28.31 -13.31
CA GLY A 511 -30.11 29.58 -13.75
C GLY A 511 -31.59 29.48 -14.04
N LEU A 512 -32.30 28.43 -13.57
CA LEU A 512 -33.75 28.40 -13.67
C LEU A 512 -34.35 29.51 -12.78
N PRO A 513 -35.25 30.37 -13.30
CA PRO A 513 -35.84 31.48 -12.53
C PRO A 513 -36.54 31.00 -11.26
N ASP A 514 -36.33 31.70 -10.15
CA ASP A 514 -36.86 31.33 -8.81
C ASP A 514 -38.38 31.20 -8.76
N HIS A 515 -39.12 31.98 -9.56
CA HIS A 515 -40.57 31.86 -9.63
C HIS A 515 -41.05 30.52 -10.19
N ILE A 516 -40.29 29.91 -11.12
CA ILE A 516 -40.62 28.58 -11.66
C ILE A 516 -40.33 27.52 -10.60
N ILE A 517 -39.22 27.67 -9.88
CA ILE A 517 -38.83 26.75 -8.79
C ILE A 517 -39.85 26.83 -7.65
N THR A 518 -40.32 28.02 -7.30
CA THR A 518 -41.35 28.21 -6.28
C THR A 518 -42.68 27.57 -6.69
N SER A 519 -43.11 27.83 -7.94
CA SER A 519 -44.32 27.19 -8.47
C SER A 519 -44.24 25.66 -8.54
N ALA A 520 -43.04 25.13 -8.86
CA ALA A 520 -42.80 23.67 -8.85
C ALA A 520 -42.85 23.08 -7.43
N LYS A 521 -42.34 23.78 -6.44
CA LYS A 521 -42.44 23.36 -5.02
C LYS A 521 -43.88 23.34 -4.51
N GLU A 522 -44.74 24.28 -4.97
CA GLU A 522 -46.15 24.32 -4.62
C GLU A 522 -46.94 23.11 -5.18
N GLN A 523 -46.41 22.40 -6.18
CA GLN A 523 -47.04 21.20 -6.76
C GLN A 523 -46.66 19.92 -6.01
N ILE A 524 -45.76 19.99 -5.03
CA ILE A 524 -45.36 18.85 -4.25
C ILE A 524 -46.15 18.82 -2.93
N ASP A 525 -46.61 17.64 -2.50
CA ASP A 525 -47.31 17.44 -1.25
C ASP A 525 -46.47 17.88 -0.05
N SER A 526 -47.12 18.55 0.93
CA SER A 526 -46.45 19.06 2.15
C SER A 526 -45.71 17.97 2.92
N ASP A 527 -46.28 16.77 3.03
CA ASP A 527 -45.73 15.63 3.74
C ASP A 527 -44.40 15.16 3.13
N ALA A 528 -44.24 15.29 1.82
CA ALA A 528 -42.98 14.97 1.10
C ALA A 528 -41.88 16.01 1.41
N ILE A 529 -42.27 17.29 1.57
CA ILE A 529 -41.32 18.39 1.91
C ILE A 529 -40.84 18.25 3.36
N ASP A 530 -41.76 17.93 4.31
CA ASP A 530 -41.41 17.73 5.71
C ASP A 530 -40.46 16.54 5.92
N MET A 531 -40.72 15.44 5.20
CA MET A 531 -39.85 14.27 5.19
C MET A 531 -38.45 14.59 4.63
N GLU A 532 -38.37 15.37 3.55
CA GLU A 532 -37.08 15.76 2.94
C GLU A 532 -36.29 16.70 3.86
N THR A 533 -36.97 17.54 4.66
CA THR A 533 -36.34 18.42 5.66
C THR A 533 -35.76 17.59 6.82
N LEU A 534 -36.51 16.64 7.34
CA LEU A 534 -36.07 15.74 8.40
C LEU A 534 -34.88 14.89 8.00
N LEU A 535 -34.88 14.41 6.75
CA LEU A 535 -33.75 13.69 6.16
C LEU A 535 -32.50 14.59 6.05
N ALA A 536 -32.73 15.90 5.81
CA ALA A 536 -31.68 16.90 5.78
C ALA A 536 -30.92 17.05 7.10
N ASP A 537 -31.68 17.14 8.18
CA ASP A 537 -31.11 17.30 9.52
C ASP A 537 -30.40 16.03 9.98
N LEU A 538 -30.95 14.86 9.65
CA LEU A 538 -30.32 13.56 9.90
C LEU A 538 -28.98 13.42 9.18
N GLU A 539 -28.90 13.82 7.90
CA GLU A 539 -27.66 13.77 7.11
C GLU A 539 -26.59 14.72 7.69
N ALA A 540 -26.99 15.93 8.08
CA ALA A 540 -26.08 16.89 8.70
C ALA A 540 -25.53 16.38 10.04
N SER A 541 -26.40 15.81 10.89
CA SER A 541 -26.00 15.23 12.17
C SER A 541 -25.03 14.05 12.01
N LYS A 542 -25.30 13.15 11.06
CA LYS A 542 -24.45 12.00 10.84
C LYS A 542 -23.10 12.39 10.23
N ARG A 543 -23.09 13.37 9.33
CA ARG A 543 -21.84 13.89 8.78
C ARG A 543 -20.92 14.44 9.88
N SER A 544 -21.49 15.19 10.84
CA SER A 544 -20.74 15.64 12.01
C SER A 544 -20.20 14.46 12.83
N MET A 545 -21.01 13.42 13.07
CA MET A 545 -20.56 12.22 13.79
C MET A 545 -19.41 11.49 13.05
N GLU A 546 -19.47 11.37 11.73
CA GLU A 546 -18.39 10.73 10.94
C GLU A 546 -17.09 11.57 10.94
N GLU A 547 -17.18 12.90 10.96
CA GLU A 547 -16.04 13.80 11.09
C GLU A 547 -15.39 13.64 12.49
N ASP A 548 -16.21 13.55 13.53
CA ASP A 548 -15.75 13.30 14.90
C ASP A 548 -15.12 11.90 15.06
N GLU A 549 -15.69 10.87 14.44
CA GLU A 549 -15.15 9.51 14.48
C GLU A 549 -13.77 9.43 13.82
N LYS A 550 -13.58 10.12 12.68
CA LYS A 550 -12.27 10.23 12.02
C LYS A 550 -11.25 10.98 12.88
N ALA A 551 -11.68 12.04 13.55
CA ALA A 551 -10.84 12.79 14.47
C ALA A 551 -10.41 11.90 15.67
N ILE A 552 -11.34 11.11 16.21
CA ILE A 552 -11.07 10.16 17.29
C ILE A 552 -10.04 9.09 16.85
N GLU A 553 -10.19 8.54 15.64
CA GLU A 553 -9.25 7.53 15.15
C GLU A 553 -7.86 8.13 14.89
N ALA A 554 -7.78 9.36 14.36
CA ALA A 554 -6.51 10.07 14.22
C ALA A 554 -5.84 10.31 15.58
N TYR A 555 -6.60 10.75 16.60
CA TYR A 555 -6.07 10.90 17.97
C TYR A 555 -5.65 9.57 18.60
N LYS A 556 -6.35 8.49 18.33
CA LYS A 556 -5.95 7.14 18.78
C LYS A 556 -4.58 6.73 18.21
N GLN A 557 -4.36 6.99 16.93
CA GLN A 557 -3.06 6.70 16.29
C GLN A 557 -1.95 7.58 16.84
N GLU A 558 -2.24 8.86 17.08
CA GLU A 558 -1.29 9.79 17.71
C GLU A 558 -0.94 9.35 19.14
N ILE A 559 -1.94 8.99 19.95
CA ILE A 559 -1.72 8.47 21.30
C ILE A 559 -0.88 7.19 21.28
N LYS A 560 -1.13 6.28 20.33
CA LYS A 560 -0.35 5.04 20.18
C LYS A 560 1.10 5.35 19.85
N SER A 561 1.37 6.23 18.90
CA SER A 561 2.72 6.64 18.53
C SER A 561 3.46 7.36 19.66
N LEU A 562 2.74 8.20 20.40
CA LEU A 562 3.29 8.91 21.58
C LEU A 562 3.64 7.92 22.69
N LYS A 563 2.79 6.93 22.95
CA LYS A 563 3.03 5.86 23.94
C LYS A 563 4.28 5.05 23.57
N GLU A 564 4.43 4.65 22.32
CA GLU A 564 5.62 3.94 21.84
C GLU A 564 6.89 4.79 21.96
N SER A 565 6.80 6.09 21.69
CA SER A 565 7.93 7.02 21.85
C SER A 565 8.33 7.23 23.32
N LEU A 566 7.34 7.28 24.21
CA LEU A 566 7.58 7.36 25.67
C LEU A 566 8.23 6.09 26.20
N GLN A 567 7.76 4.92 25.78
CA GLN A 567 8.33 3.65 26.19
C GLN A 567 9.80 3.51 25.74
N LYS A 568 10.11 3.89 24.51
CA LYS A 568 11.51 3.95 24.03
C LYS A 568 12.38 4.94 24.81
N LYS A 569 11.83 6.09 25.24
CA LYS A 569 12.55 7.04 26.07
C LYS A 569 12.81 6.49 27.48
N GLU A 570 11.84 5.79 28.04
CA GLU A 570 11.94 5.17 29.36
C GLU A 570 13.03 4.07 29.36
N GLU A 571 13.03 3.18 28.37
CA GLU A 571 14.07 2.16 28.16
C GLU A 571 15.47 2.78 28.00
N ASN A 572 15.58 3.87 27.24
CA ASN A 572 16.84 4.61 27.07
C ASN A 572 17.31 5.31 28.37
N LEU A 573 16.39 5.76 29.20
CA LEU A 573 16.71 6.33 30.50
C LEU A 573 17.20 5.26 31.48
N ASP A 574 16.58 4.10 31.49
CA ASP A 574 16.95 2.98 32.34
C ASP A 574 18.32 2.40 31.94
N THR A 575 18.61 2.30 30.64
CA THR A 575 19.94 1.88 30.16
C THR A 575 21.02 2.89 30.57
N LYS A 576 20.80 4.19 30.39
CA LYS A 576 21.72 5.24 30.83
C LYS A 576 21.92 5.25 32.36
N LYS A 577 20.85 5.02 33.13
CA LYS A 577 20.93 4.93 34.58
C LYS A 577 21.74 3.73 35.01
N ALA A 578 21.58 2.58 34.35
CA ALA A 578 22.39 1.39 34.61
C ALA A 578 23.88 1.61 34.29
N GLU A 579 24.18 2.29 33.15
CA GLU A 579 25.57 2.65 32.82
C GLU A 579 26.21 3.60 33.82
N ILE A 580 25.47 4.63 34.25
CA ILE A 580 25.96 5.58 35.27
C ILE A 580 26.25 4.86 36.62
N LEU A 581 25.32 3.99 37.04
CA LEU A 581 25.52 3.18 38.26
C LEU A 581 26.68 2.20 38.13
N LYS A 582 26.92 1.63 36.95
CA LYS A 582 28.05 0.76 36.69
C LYS A 582 29.36 1.53 36.80
N LYS A 583 29.48 2.69 36.15
CA LYS A 583 30.66 3.56 36.22
C LYS A 583 30.94 4.02 37.65
N ALA A 584 29.91 4.46 38.39
CA ALA A 584 30.07 4.86 39.79
C ALA A 584 30.55 3.71 40.69
N ARG A 585 30.11 2.47 40.41
CA ARG A 585 30.63 1.28 41.16
C ARG A 585 32.06 0.94 40.79
N GLU A 586 32.47 1.10 39.56
CA GLU A 586 33.85 0.90 39.10
C GLU A 586 34.76 1.94 39.70
N GLU A 587 34.40 3.22 39.71
CA GLU A 587 35.15 4.30 40.33
C GLU A 587 35.27 4.10 41.86
N ALA A 588 34.18 3.71 42.54
CA ALA A 588 34.20 3.40 43.97
C ALA A 588 35.13 2.22 44.31
N ARG A 589 35.16 1.19 43.43
CA ARG A 589 36.05 0.04 43.62
C ARG A 589 37.51 0.44 43.46
N GLU A 590 37.83 1.26 42.47
CA GLU A 590 39.19 1.77 42.26
C GLU A 590 39.69 2.59 43.44
N ILE A 591 38.82 3.44 44.01
CA ILE A 591 39.13 4.21 45.22
C ILE A 591 39.43 3.30 46.41
N ILE A 592 38.67 2.22 46.60
CA ILE A 592 38.85 1.26 47.70
C ILE A 592 40.11 0.43 47.49
N GLU A 593 40.45 0.03 46.27
CA GLU A 593 41.70 -0.66 45.93
C GLU A 593 42.92 0.23 46.19
N ASP A 594 42.89 1.49 45.79
CA ASP A 594 43.93 2.49 46.05
C ASP A 594 44.12 2.70 47.56
N ALA A 595 43.02 2.81 48.33
CA ALA A 595 43.08 2.96 49.80
C ALA A 595 43.65 1.72 50.47
N LYS A 596 43.36 0.53 50.01
CA LYS A 596 43.92 -0.74 50.51
C LYS A 596 45.42 -0.83 50.27
N ASP A 597 45.87 -0.48 49.06
CA ASP A 597 47.30 -0.51 48.71
C ASP A 597 48.11 0.44 49.60
N VAL A 598 47.57 1.64 49.85
CA VAL A 598 48.18 2.59 50.77
C VAL A 598 48.22 2.05 52.22
N ALA A 599 47.15 1.41 52.70
CA ALA A 599 47.13 0.79 54.03
C ALA A 599 48.11 -0.37 54.11
N ASP A 600 48.18 -1.24 53.11
CA ASP A 600 49.13 -2.36 53.05
C ASP A 600 50.58 -1.89 53.00
N GLN A 601 50.85 -0.80 52.33
CA GLN A 601 52.17 -0.18 52.29
C GLN A 601 52.51 0.39 53.69
N THR A 602 51.62 1.09 54.33
CA THR A 602 51.78 1.66 55.69
C THR A 602 52.01 0.56 56.73
N ILE A 603 51.28 -0.55 56.65
CA ILE A 603 51.50 -1.72 57.55
C ILE A 603 52.86 -2.36 57.29
N ARG A 604 53.33 -2.50 56.04
CA ARG A 604 54.67 -3.01 55.73
C ARG A 604 55.78 -2.12 56.30
N ASP A 605 55.62 -0.84 56.16
CA ASP A 605 56.61 0.14 56.66
C ASP A 605 56.60 0.21 58.22
N TYR A 606 55.42 0.10 58.85
CA TYR A 606 55.26 -0.02 60.28
C TYR A 606 55.95 -1.31 60.79
N ASN A 607 55.77 -2.44 60.13
CA ASN A 607 56.41 -3.73 60.52
C ASN A 607 57.95 -3.69 60.34
N LYS A 608 58.45 -3.01 59.31
CA LYS A 608 59.87 -2.77 59.12
C LYS A 608 60.43 -1.90 60.28
N TRP A 609 59.73 -0.90 60.69
CA TRP A 609 60.13 -0.02 61.78
C TRP A 609 60.06 -0.75 63.14
N ARG A 610 59.10 -1.56 63.41
CA ARG A 610 58.97 -2.36 64.66
C ARG A 610 60.19 -3.32 64.83
N ASN A 611 60.72 -3.83 63.74
CA ASN A 611 61.83 -4.78 63.74
C ASN A 611 63.18 -4.10 63.76
N ASN A 612 63.32 -2.76 63.59
CA ASN A 612 64.58 -2.00 63.65
C ASN A 612 64.35 -0.60 64.25
N PRO A 613 64.37 -0.50 65.67
CA PRO A 613 64.04 0.76 66.33
C PRO A 613 65.06 1.88 66.24
N HIS A 614 66.27 1.62 65.79
CA HIS A 614 67.34 2.61 65.69
C HIS A 614 67.43 3.43 64.39
N LYS A 615 66.50 3.26 63.46
CA LYS A 615 66.39 4.07 62.28
C LYS A 615 64.96 4.57 62.07
N ALA A 616 64.33 5.11 63.07
CA ALA A 616 63.03 5.70 63.01
C ALA A 616 63.11 7.14 62.46
N ASP A 617 62.89 7.31 61.16
CA ASP A 617 62.77 8.65 60.57
C ASP A 617 61.28 9.08 60.60
N MET A 618 60.99 9.94 61.57
CA MET A 618 59.62 10.49 61.76
C MET A 618 59.18 11.29 60.54
N HIS A 619 60.16 11.71 59.68
CA HIS A 619 59.89 12.42 58.42
C HIS A 619 59.18 11.57 57.43
N THR A 620 59.44 10.28 57.30
CA THR A 620 58.77 9.33 56.36
C THR A 620 57.32 9.03 56.69
N MET A 621 56.98 9.02 58.01
CA MET A 621 55.58 8.86 58.47
C MET A 621 54.74 10.12 58.19
N GLU A 622 55.33 11.27 58.35
CA GLU A 622 54.68 12.56 58.03
C GLU A 622 54.52 12.78 56.57
N GLU A 623 55.47 12.32 55.76
CA GLU A 623 55.41 12.33 54.30
C GLU A 623 54.30 11.42 53.73
N GLN A 624 54.11 10.24 54.27
CA GLN A 624 53.02 9.33 53.90
C GLN A 624 51.64 9.85 54.31
N ARG A 625 51.57 10.48 55.51
CA ARG A 625 50.35 11.14 55.97
C ARG A 625 50.00 12.35 55.14
N SER A 626 51.04 13.07 54.68
CA SER A 626 50.83 14.19 53.70
C SER A 626 50.36 13.69 52.38
N LYS A 627 50.94 12.59 51.81
CA LYS A 627 50.50 11.97 50.53
C LYS A 627 49.05 11.47 50.57
N LEU A 628 48.61 10.92 51.72
CA LEU A 628 47.21 10.52 51.95
C LEU A 628 46.29 11.75 51.99
N ARG A 629 46.71 12.80 52.60
CA ARG A 629 45.95 14.07 52.70
C ARG A 629 45.89 14.79 51.41
N ASP A 630 46.90 14.73 50.58
CA ASP A 630 46.94 15.32 49.23
C ASP A 630 46.09 14.50 48.27
N LYS A 631 46.10 13.16 48.32
CA LYS A 631 45.16 12.32 47.55
C LYS A 631 43.70 12.55 47.92
N ILE A 632 43.36 12.67 49.21
CA ILE A 632 42.01 13.03 49.67
C ILE A 632 41.59 14.42 49.13
N LYS A 633 42.49 15.39 49.13
CA LYS A 633 42.22 16.73 48.56
C LYS A 633 42.06 16.70 47.04
N ASP A 634 42.73 15.80 46.33
CA ASP A 634 42.57 15.66 44.89
C ASP A 634 41.21 15.00 44.53
N TYR A 635 40.76 14.03 45.37
CA TYR A 635 39.37 13.50 45.20
C TYR A 635 38.30 14.51 45.57
N ASP A 636 38.50 15.36 46.60
CA ASP A 636 37.58 16.47 46.92
C ASP A 636 37.50 17.52 45.79
N LYS A 637 38.63 17.79 45.13
CA LYS A 637 38.68 18.68 43.97
C LYS A 637 38.02 18.10 42.73
N ALA A 638 38.17 16.81 42.47
CA ALA A 638 37.49 16.12 41.35
C ALA A 638 35.98 16.08 41.55
N GLY A 639 35.48 15.89 42.77
CA GLY A 639 34.06 15.95 43.11
C GLY A 639 33.47 17.38 43.06
N ALA A 640 34.26 18.42 43.25
CA ALA A 640 33.80 19.81 43.23
C ALA A 640 33.75 20.44 41.82
N SER A 641 34.26 19.75 40.77
CA SER A 641 34.40 20.31 39.40
C SER A 641 33.15 20.24 38.55
N GLN A 642 31.99 19.78 39.01
CA GLN A 642 30.76 19.64 38.18
C GLN A 642 29.55 20.46 38.64
N THR A 643 29.66 21.31 39.61
CA THR A 643 28.64 22.35 39.88
C THR A 643 29.06 23.65 39.24
N GLN A 644 28.85 23.81 37.91
CA GLN A 644 28.83 25.13 37.30
C GLN A 644 27.69 25.91 37.94
N LYS A 645 28.03 26.90 38.75
CA LYS A 645 27.07 27.95 39.12
C LYS A 645 26.64 28.69 37.86
N GLN A 646 25.51 28.35 37.36
CA GLN A 646 24.83 29.19 36.36
C GLN A 646 24.45 30.49 37.05
N THR A 647 25.22 31.55 36.81
CA THR A 647 24.82 32.91 37.15
C THR A 647 24.05 33.50 35.97
N SER A 648 22.83 33.97 36.21
CA SER A 648 22.04 34.63 35.17
C SER A 648 22.64 36.01 34.87
N ASN A 649 22.86 36.32 33.59
CA ASN A 649 23.34 37.61 33.10
C ASN A 649 22.21 38.56 32.68
N HIS A 650 21.01 38.45 33.28
CA HIS A 650 19.88 39.34 32.97
C HIS A 650 20.02 40.71 33.58
N LYS A 651 19.64 41.74 32.82
CA LYS A 651 19.60 43.14 33.33
C LYS A 651 18.26 43.40 34.03
N ALA A 652 18.23 44.36 34.97
CA ALA A 652 17.00 44.69 35.67
C ALA A 652 15.83 45.10 34.75
N SER A 653 16.15 45.59 33.58
CA SER A 653 15.16 45.95 32.52
C SER A 653 14.48 44.78 31.85
N ASP A 654 14.99 43.58 32.02
CA ASP A 654 14.52 42.39 31.31
C ASP A 654 13.40 41.65 32.06
N PHE A 655 13.11 42.08 33.30
CA PHE A 655 12.08 41.47 34.14
C PHE A 655 10.78 42.29 34.13
N HIS A 656 9.65 41.62 33.89
CA HIS A 656 8.31 42.18 33.93
C HIS A 656 7.47 41.53 35.02
N ILE A 657 6.51 42.26 35.56
CA ILE A 657 5.57 41.68 36.54
C ILE A 657 4.74 40.62 35.81
N GLY A 658 4.75 39.38 36.36
CA GLY A 658 4.10 38.23 35.75
C GLY A 658 5.04 37.25 35.08
N ASP A 659 6.31 37.59 34.85
CA ASP A 659 7.29 36.67 34.26
C ASP A 659 7.52 35.44 35.14
N THR A 660 7.55 34.30 34.52
CA THR A 660 7.91 33.05 35.20
C THR A 660 9.43 32.90 35.27
N VAL A 661 9.94 32.79 36.48
CA VAL A 661 11.38 32.70 36.74
C VAL A 661 11.71 31.42 37.53
N GLN A 662 12.88 30.86 37.28
CA GLN A 662 13.45 29.81 38.10
C GLN A 662 14.43 30.42 39.08
N VAL A 663 14.26 30.15 40.37
CA VAL A 663 15.16 30.53 41.44
C VAL A 663 16.27 29.52 41.50
N LEU A 664 17.52 29.92 41.17
CA LEU A 664 18.67 29.02 41.02
C LEU A 664 19.12 28.41 42.35
N SER A 665 19.07 29.24 43.43
CA SER A 665 19.45 28.79 44.81
C SER A 665 18.48 27.76 45.40
N MET A 666 17.19 27.78 44.98
CA MET A 666 16.14 26.91 45.55
C MET A 666 15.64 25.86 44.61
N GLY A 667 16.02 25.94 43.31
CA GLY A 667 15.57 24.99 42.27
C GLY A 667 14.06 25.06 41.98
N THR A 668 13.33 26.05 42.48
CA THR A 668 11.89 26.22 42.42
C THR A 668 11.49 27.28 41.39
N ARG A 669 10.28 27.17 40.84
CA ARG A 669 9.70 28.19 39.94
C ARG A 669 8.89 29.18 40.74
N GLY A 670 8.98 30.47 40.34
CA GLY A 670 8.16 31.53 40.90
C GLY A 670 7.77 32.52 39.84
N THR A 671 6.86 33.47 40.14
CA THR A 671 6.42 34.54 39.29
C THR A 671 6.87 35.88 39.85
N ILE A 672 7.37 36.79 39.01
CA ILE A 672 7.75 38.15 39.43
C ILE A 672 6.52 38.93 39.94
N SER A 673 6.50 39.20 41.23
CA SER A 673 5.43 39.98 41.88
C SER A 673 5.79 41.45 42.02
N LYS A 674 7.12 41.79 42.07
CA LYS A 674 7.61 43.15 42.17
C LYS A 674 8.89 43.34 41.36
N LEU A 675 8.96 44.42 40.58
CA LEU A 675 10.12 44.73 39.75
C LEU A 675 11.39 44.93 40.58
N PRO A 676 12.57 44.64 40.00
CA PRO A 676 13.85 44.88 40.66
C PRO A 676 14.03 46.31 41.12
N ASP A 677 14.49 46.50 42.34
CA ASP A 677 14.84 47.83 42.91
C ASP A 677 16.24 48.31 42.47
N SER A 678 16.66 49.50 42.89
CA SER A 678 17.97 50.05 42.56
C SER A 678 19.18 49.22 43.05
N LYS A 679 18.94 48.22 43.89
CA LYS A 679 19.95 47.25 44.38
C LYS A 679 19.87 45.89 43.65
N GLY A 680 19.01 45.77 42.62
CA GLY A 680 18.87 44.55 41.86
C GLY A 680 18.15 43.42 42.61
N ILE A 681 17.20 43.73 43.48
CA ILE A 681 16.41 42.79 44.25
C ILE A 681 14.97 42.80 43.72
N ALA A 682 14.47 41.65 43.26
CA ALA A 682 13.12 41.46 42.74
C ALA A 682 12.23 40.68 43.72
N GLY A 683 10.94 41.00 43.74
CA GLY A 683 9.97 40.23 44.48
C GLY A 683 9.51 39.01 43.66
N VAL A 684 9.67 37.83 44.17
CA VAL A 684 9.25 36.58 43.49
C VAL A 684 8.25 35.85 44.35
N GLN A 685 7.10 35.54 43.79
CA GLN A 685 6.04 34.74 44.39
C GLN A 685 6.24 33.27 44.02
N MET A 686 6.51 32.44 45.02
CA MET A 686 6.67 30.99 44.91
C MET A 686 5.52 30.31 45.67
N GLY A 687 4.44 30.04 45.00
CA GLY A 687 3.23 29.53 45.63
C GLY A 687 2.63 30.51 46.63
N ILE A 688 2.59 30.17 47.92
CA ILE A 688 2.06 31.03 49.02
C ILE A 688 3.12 32.00 49.57
N LEU A 689 4.42 31.77 49.27
CA LEU A 689 5.54 32.54 49.80
C LEU A 689 5.97 33.65 48.83
N ASN A 690 6.11 34.86 49.33
CA ASN A 690 6.66 35.99 48.58
C ASN A 690 8.04 36.31 49.13
N SER A 691 9.10 36.19 48.31
CA SER A 691 10.50 36.37 48.71
C SER A 691 11.17 37.43 47.86
N MET A 692 12.04 38.22 48.49
CA MET A 692 12.87 39.24 47.83
C MET A 692 14.22 38.60 47.47
N LEU A 693 14.51 38.39 46.17
CA LEU A 693 15.69 37.67 45.69
C LEU A 693 16.51 38.55 44.72
N PRO A 694 17.83 38.42 44.70
CA PRO A 694 18.67 39.17 43.75
C PRO A 694 18.47 38.61 42.35
N ILE A 695 18.48 39.50 41.34
CA ILE A 695 18.31 39.15 39.93
C ILE A 695 19.36 38.15 39.40
N SER A 696 20.56 38.12 40.04
CA SER A 696 21.59 37.12 39.73
C SER A 696 21.20 35.66 40.02
N ASP A 697 20.17 35.46 40.85
CA ASP A 697 19.65 34.17 41.26
C ASP A 697 18.35 33.79 40.52
N LEU A 698 17.93 34.63 39.57
CA LEU A 698 16.69 34.46 38.81
C LEU A 698 16.99 34.22 37.33
N LEU A 699 16.46 33.13 36.79
CA LEU A 699 16.51 32.79 35.36
C LEU A 699 15.09 32.92 34.79
N ILE A 700 14.92 33.81 33.81
CA ILE A 700 13.64 33.96 33.08
C ILE A 700 13.42 32.74 32.24
N ILE A 701 12.30 32.07 32.42
CA ILE A 701 11.85 30.96 31.54
C ILE A 701 10.99 31.57 30.45
N PRO A 702 11.43 31.61 29.17
CA PRO A 702 10.55 32.02 28.10
C PRO A 702 9.41 31.01 28.00
N GLU A 703 8.17 31.49 27.99
CA GLU A 703 7.04 30.66 27.60
C GLU A 703 7.33 30.11 26.20
N SER A 704 7.45 28.80 26.09
CA SER A 704 7.64 28.12 24.82
C SER A 704 6.40 28.30 23.98
N THR A 705 6.37 29.37 23.18
CA THR A 705 5.46 29.47 22.04
C THR A 705 5.86 28.39 21.08
N VAL A 706 5.05 27.35 20.95
CA VAL A 706 5.10 26.40 19.86
C VAL A 706 4.86 27.19 18.58
N SER A 707 5.92 27.59 17.89
CA SER A 707 5.81 28.21 16.57
C SER A 707 5.51 27.12 15.55
N VAL A 708 4.26 27.02 15.16
CA VAL A 708 3.86 26.40 13.92
C VAL A 708 4.20 27.40 12.80
N ASN A 709 5.21 27.06 12.01
CA ASN A 709 5.51 27.75 10.76
C ASN A 709 4.32 27.60 9.80
N GLY A 710 3.62 28.67 9.55
CA GLY A 710 2.53 28.74 8.58
C GLY A 710 2.26 30.19 8.21
N THR A 711 2.50 30.50 6.96
CA THR A 711 2.33 31.71 6.18
C THR A 711 1.14 32.58 6.59
N LYS A 712 1.40 33.88 6.77
CA LYS A 712 0.38 34.93 6.96
C LYS A 712 -0.56 34.97 5.74
N GLN A 713 -1.82 34.63 5.91
CA GLN A 713 -2.92 35.20 5.12
C GLN A 713 -3.95 35.81 6.05
N LYS A 714 -4.18 37.09 5.82
CA LYS A 714 -5.27 37.86 6.43
C LYS A 714 -6.60 37.33 5.92
N TYR A 715 -7.45 36.86 6.82
CA TYR A 715 -8.88 36.74 6.54
C TYR A 715 -9.66 37.28 7.72
N SER A 716 -10.43 38.32 7.45
CA SER A 716 -11.52 38.79 8.26
C SER A 716 -12.74 37.87 8.01
N GLY A 717 -13.29 37.28 9.03
CA GLY A 717 -14.47 36.42 8.86
C GLY A 717 -15.06 36.00 10.19
N LYS A 718 -16.23 36.46 10.44
CA LYS A 718 -17.23 36.20 11.47
C LYS A 718 -17.12 34.88 12.26
N ARG A 719 -17.17 35.03 13.57
CA ARG A 719 -17.42 33.97 14.54
C ARG A 719 -18.82 33.35 14.31
N THR A 720 -18.90 32.05 14.13
CA THR A 720 -20.05 31.24 14.51
C THR A 720 -19.52 30.12 15.40
N GLY A 721 -20.13 30.00 16.58
CA GLY A 721 -19.74 29.04 17.60
C GLY A 721 -20.06 27.60 17.19
N GLY A 722 -19.23 26.70 17.61
CA GLY A 722 -19.41 25.26 17.56
C GLY A 722 -18.70 24.62 18.75
N ASP A 723 -19.46 23.94 19.49
CA ASP A 723 -19.21 23.33 20.79
C ASP A 723 -18.19 22.19 20.70
N HIS A 724 -17.20 22.22 21.60
CA HIS A 724 -16.32 21.07 21.80
C HIS A 724 -16.26 20.70 23.28
N THR A 725 -16.99 19.70 23.66
CA THR A 725 -16.82 18.99 24.94
C THR A 725 -15.52 18.22 24.91
N SER A 726 -14.55 18.58 25.73
CA SER A 726 -13.32 17.83 25.87
C SER A 726 -12.98 17.54 27.33
N VAL A 727 -12.59 16.33 27.59
CA VAL A 727 -12.19 15.72 28.85
C VAL A 727 -10.93 16.36 29.49
N ASN A 728 -10.41 17.44 28.95
CA ASN A 728 -9.20 18.11 29.46
C ASN A 728 -9.44 19.40 30.25
N LYS A 729 -10.70 19.72 30.61
CA LYS A 729 -11.01 20.96 31.31
C LYS A 729 -10.77 20.98 32.84
N SER A 730 -10.55 19.81 33.44
CA SER A 730 -10.32 19.74 34.90
C SER A 730 -8.99 20.37 35.39
N MET A 731 -8.03 20.60 34.48
CA MET A 731 -6.74 21.25 34.82
C MET A 731 -6.67 22.75 34.59
N THR A 732 -7.67 23.37 33.95
CA THR A 732 -7.64 24.79 33.58
C THR A 732 -8.94 25.54 33.90
N PHE A 733 -9.85 24.94 34.68
CA PHE A 733 -11.10 25.60 35.05
C PHE A 733 -10.84 26.73 36.07
N SER A 734 -11.22 27.99 35.70
CA SER A 734 -11.17 29.09 36.63
C SER A 734 -12.41 29.07 37.51
N PRO A 735 -12.30 29.07 38.84
CA PRO A 735 -13.45 29.11 39.74
C PRO A 735 -14.19 30.47 39.75
N GLU A 736 -13.75 31.42 38.92
CA GLU A 736 -14.32 32.76 38.80
C GLU A 736 -14.73 33.06 37.34
N LEU A 737 -15.98 33.54 37.16
CA LEU A 737 -16.48 33.99 35.87
C LEU A 737 -16.76 35.50 35.93
N ASN A 738 -16.21 36.27 35.01
CA ASN A 738 -16.42 37.71 34.94
C ASN A 738 -17.41 38.07 33.81
N VAL A 739 -18.58 38.57 34.19
CA VAL A 739 -19.67 39.01 33.28
C VAL A 739 -19.95 40.52 33.32
N MET A 740 -19.02 41.31 33.84
CA MET A 740 -19.16 42.77 33.88
C MET A 740 -19.26 43.35 32.47
N GLY A 741 -20.17 44.32 32.29
CA GLY A 741 -20.39 45.05 31.03
C GLY A 741 -21.21 44.26 29.98
N LYS A 742 -21.73 43.09 30.30
CA LYS A 742 -22.65 42.33 29.43
C LYS A 742 -24.11 42.67 29.71
N THR A 743 -24.98 42.36 28.75
CA THR A 743 -26.43 42.38 28.96
C THR A 743 -26.87 41.21 29.84
N VAL A 744 -28.06 41.28 30.44
CA VAL A 744 -28.58 40.18 31.29
C VAL A 744 -28.66 38.86 30.55
N ASP A 745 -29.12 38.88 29.30
CA ASP A 745 -29.32 37.70 28.50
C ASP A 745 -27.97 37.06 28.09
N GLU A 746 -26.99 37.87 27.69
CA GLU A 746 -25.63 37.38 27.39
C GLU A 746 -24.94 36.79 28.64
N ALA A 747 -25.10 37.46 29.81
CA ALA A 747 -24.56 36.95 31.06
C ALA A 747 -25.18 35.63 31.47
N CYS A 748 -26.51 35.48 31.35
CA CYS A 748 -27.22 34.24 31.67
C CYS A 748 -26.76 33.08 30.77
N PHE A 749 -26.55 33.33 29.47
CA PHE A 749 -26.05 32.30 28.54
C PHE A 749 -24.65 31.82 28.86
N GLU A 750 -23.75 32.72 29.23
CA GLU A 750 -22.38 32.34 29.65
C GLU A 750 -22.37 31.65 31.00
N ILE A 751 -23.23 32.09 31.96
CA ILE A 751 -23.35 31.45 33.24
C ILE A 751 -23.87 30.02 33.09
N ASP A 752 -24.84 29.74 32.22
CA ASP A 752 -25.35 28.40 31.93
C ASP A 752 -24.23 27.46 31.55
N LYS A 753 -23.46 27.85 30.51
CA LYS A 753 -22.31 27.07 30.02
C LYS A 753 -21.22 26.88 31.09
N TYR A 754 -20.96 27.93 31.89
CA TYR A 754 -19.94 27.92 32.93
C TYR A 754 -20.33 27.00 34.10
N LEU A 755 -21.63 26.92 34.48
CA LEU A 755 -22.12 26.05 35.51
C LEU A 755 -22.06 24.57 35.07
N ASP A 756 -22.38 24.27 33.81
CA ASP A 756 -22.19 22.96 33.24
C ASP A 756 -20.73 22.50 33.26
N ASP A 757 -19.82 23.38 32.84
CA ASP A 757 -18.37 23.13 32.87
C ASP A 757 -17.86 22.94 34.32
N ALA A 758 -18.42 23.67 35.31
CA ALA A 758 -18.03 23.54 36.71
C ALA A 758 -18.46 22.20 37.30
N VAL A 759 -19.66 21.73 36.98
CA VAL A 759 -20.16 20.40 37.42
C VAL A 759 -19.33 19.29 36.81
N LEU A 760 -18.98 19.41 35.51
CA LEU A 760 -18.10 18.45 34.82
C LEU A 760 -16.68 18.44 35.41
N ALA A 761 -16.23 19.59 35.94
CA ALA A 761 -14.93 19.70 36.61
C ALA A 761 -14.99 19.28 38.11
N HIS A 762 -16.13 18.81 38.60
CA HIS A 762 -16.37 18.46 40.01
C HIS A 762 -16.09 19.57 41.03
N ILE A 763 -16.39 20.82 40.63
CA ILE A 763 -16.22 22.01 41.48
C ILE A 763 -17.56 22.29 42.13
N SER A 764 -17.59 22.29 43.46
CA SER A 764 -18.81 22.50 44.26
C SER A 764 -19.15 23.95 44.54
N ARG A 765 -18.25 24.90 44.23
CA ARG A 765 -18.42 26.33 44.50
C ARG A 765 -17.76 27.19 43.44
N VAL A 766 -18.51 28.12 42.85
CA VAL A 766 -18.03 29.06 41.85
C VAL A 766 -18.42 30.50 42.17
N THR A 767 -17.65 31.45 41.60
CA THR A 767 -17.83 32.89 41.85
C THR A 767 -18.17 33.59 40.56
N ILE A 768 -19.30 34.33 40.50
CA ILE A 768 -19.73 35.11 39.36
C ILE A 768 -19.55 36.61 39.65
N ILE A 769 -18.68 37.30 38.89
CA ILE A 769 -18.35 38.71 39.08
C ILE A 769 -19.19 39.54 38.09
N HIS A 770 -20.16 40.32 38.60
CA HIS A 770 -21.07 41.16 37.80
C HIS A 770 -20.91 42.66 38.05
N GLY A 771 -20.10 43.03 39.02
CA GLY A 771 -19.89 44.43 39.40
C GLY A 771 -21.01 45.05 40.24
N LYS A 772 -20.72 46.20 40.87
CA LYS A 772 -21.67 46.90 41.75
C LYS A 772 -22.69 47.77 41.01
N GLY A 773 -22.49 48.24 39.78
CA GLY A 773 -23.29 49.06 38.92
C GLY A 773 -24.69 49.42 39.42
N THR A 774 -25.68 49.51 38.51
CA THR A 774 -27.11 49.78 38.85
C THR A 774 -27.84 48.60 39.51
N GLY A 775 -27.19 47.44 39.62
CA GLY A 775 -27.77 46.22 40.18
C GLY A 775 -28.75 45.49 39.24
N ALA A 776 -28.92 45.92 38.03
CA ALA A 776 -29.78 45.31 37.02
C ALA A 776 -29.25 43.93 36.63
N LEU A 777 -27.94 43.83 36.38
CA LEU A 777 -27.30 42.57 36.03
C LEU A 777 -27.39 41.56 37.19
N ARG A 778 -27.13 41.95 38.43
CA ARG A 778 -27.29 41.11 39.62
C ARG A 778 -28.72 40.56 39.74
N LYS A 779 -29.74 41.44 39.60
CA LYS A 779 -31.16 41.02 39.68
C LYS A 779 -31.49 39.98 38.61
N GLY A 780 -31.07 40.20 37.39
CA GLY A 780 -31.27 39.26 36.27
C GLY A 780 -30.60 37.91 36.51
N ILE A 781 -29.33 37.91 36.90
CA ILE A 781 -28.55 36.71 37.23
C ILE A 781 -29.22 35.95 38.40
N TRP A 782 -29.63 36.66 39.47
CA TRP A 782 -30.31 35.99 40.60
C TRP A 782 -31.67 35.39 40.24
N GLN A 783 -32.39 36.01 39.32
CA GLN A 783 -33.68 35.49 38.82
C GLN A 783 -33.48 34.25 37.98
N TYR A 784 -32.35 34.16 37.26
CA TYR A 784 -31.93 33.02 36.47
C TYR A 784 -31.46 31.87 37.37
N LEU A 785 -30.52 32.13 38.27
CA LEU A 785 -29.98 31.11 39.20
C LEU A 785 -31.04 30.46 40.07
N LYS A 786 -32.10 31.24 40.47
CA LYS A 786 -33.21 30.70 41.22
C LYS A 786 -33.98 29.56 40.56
N LYS A 787 -33.92 29.49 39.22
CA LYS A 787 -34.63 28.48 38.39
C LYS A 787 -33.69 27.41 37.82
N HIS A 788 -32.42 27.59 38.03
CA HIS A 788 -31.43 26.71 37.40
C HIS A 788 -31.28 25.38 38.12
N PRO A 789 -31.39 24.24 37.42
CA PRO A 789 -31.47 22.91 38.06
C PRO A 789 -30.17 22.46 38.76
N LEU A 790 -29.00 23.00 38.38
CA LEU A 790 -27.68 22.63 38.92
C LEU A 790 -27.30 23.46 40.17
N VAL A 791 -28.05 24.52 40.51
CA VAL A 791 -27.72 25.43 41.58
C VAL A 791 -28.40 25.02 42.87
N GLN A 792 -27.63 24.65 43.90
CA GLN A 792 -28.14 24.33 45.25
C GLN A 792 -28.42 25.58 46.06
N SER A 793 -27.46 26.51 46.08
CA SER A 793 -27.63 27.79 46.79
C SER A 793 -26.84 28.93 46.10
N TYR A 794 -27.23 30.18 46.32
CA TYR A 794 -26.49 31.35 45.87
C TYR A 794 -26.60 32.49 46.89
N ARG A 795 -25.50 33.25 47.06
CA ARG A 795 -25.43 34.40 47.96
C ARG A 795 -24.54 35.51 47.40
N SER A 796 -24.71 36.73 47.97
CA SER A 796 -23.71 37.79 47.70
C SER A 796 -22.38 37.45 48.38
N GLY A 797 -21.28 37.93 47.81
CA GLY A 797 -19.98 37.84 48.45
C GLY A 797 -19.96 38.55 49.80
N GLU A 798 -19.16 38.01 50.73
CA GLU A 798 -18.90 38.64 52.07
C GLU A 798 -17.71 39.62 51.96
N PHE A 799 -17.37 40.22 53.12
CA PHE A 799 -16.26 41.15 53.23
C PHE A 799 -14.93 40.42 52.85
N GLY A 800 -14.27 40.87 51.80
CA GLY A 800 -13.10 40.19 51.22
C GLY A 800 -13.38 39.31 50.00
N GLU A 801 -14.62 38.93 49.71
CA GLU A 801 -15.05 38.14 48.53
C GLU A 801 -15.59 38.99 47.36
N GLY A 802 -15.59 40.32 47.49
CA GLY A 802 -16.11 41.26 46.49
C GLY A 802 -17.49 41.84 46.79
N GLU A 803 -18.07 41.54 47.94
CA GLU A 803 -19.33 42.11 48.48
C GLU A 803 -20.49 42.06 47.46
N TYR A 804 -21.20 43.19 47.25
CA TYR A 804 -22.38 43.29 46.37
C TYR A 804 -22.02 43.24 44.86
N GLY A 805 -20.73 43.17 44.50
CA GLY A 805 -20.29 43.04 43.09
C GLY A 805 -20.14 41.60 42.60
N VAL A 806 -20.37 40.63 43.48
CA VAL A 806 -20.12 39.23 43.24
C VAL A 806 -21.25 38.34 43.74
N THR A 807 -21.57 37.30 43.04
CA THR A 807 -22.49 36.26 43.47
C THR A 807 -21.71 34.93 43.57
N ILE A 808 -21.76 34.31 44.74
CA ILE A 808 -21.19 32.98 44.99
C ILE A 808 -22.31 31.94 44.79
N VAL A 809 -22.02 30.93 43.99
CA VAL A 809 -22.96 29.86 43.64
C VAL A 809 -22.42 28.52 44.13
N GLU A 810 -23.24 27.75 44.82
CA GLU A 810 -22.99 26.36 45.22
C GLU A 810 -23.76 25.42 44.31
N LEU A 811 -23.05 24.45 43.76
CA LEU A 811 -23.52 23.49 42.75
C LEU A 811 -23.79 22.13 43.38
#